data_70d0b634915317de8f44dbfe43085572
#
_entry.id   70d0b634915317de8f44dbfe43085572
#
_cell.length_a   1.000
_cell.length_b   1.000
_cell.length_c   1.000
_cell.angle_alpha   90.00
_cell.angle_beta   90.00
_cell.angle_gamma   90.00
#
_symmetry.space_group_name_H-M   'P 1'
#
loop_
_entity.id
_entity.type
_entity.pdbx_description
1 polymer ?
#
loop_
_entity_poly.entity_id
_entity_poly.type
_entity_poly.pdbx_seq_one_letter_code
_entity_poly.pdbx_strand_id
1 'polypeptide(L)'
;VLAVITGKDLEQYNLHWMPTLMSDTQMVLPVDTVMYQAQEVAAVIATEKYIARDAREAVRVEYEVMKPVVDPFKALDADAPILRTDKPDKKDNHIWHWEVGQKEETEKIFQEAEVTVKEQMHIPRIHVASIETCGCVASYDKVDNHLTMYMTTQAPHAIRTVFALVAGHVGLTEEKIRVISPDIGGGFGGKVPVYPGYVIAIAASFLIGKPVKWIEDRSENLQADSFARDYHITAELAGTKDGKILATRMKVLADHGYTDASANPSKFPTGMFSIGTGSYDYPNAFMEADAVYTNKPPGGVAYRCSFRVTEAVHAIERITDRFALEIGKDPAALRFQNFIKKEQFPYHSPTGWEYDSGDYEAGLKLAMKGVDYDNLRIEQAEKRKKGELMGIGLSTFTEIVGAGPSKDFDILGIKMFDSAEIRVHPTGKAIARFGTKSQGQGHETTYAQIIAEELGIPAKDIQIEEGDTDTAPYGLGTYASRSTPTAGAAAVMAARKLRDKAKKIAAYLLEVSEDDLEWEPGKFSVKGAPEKSKTIQEIVFASYTNHPQGMEAGFEATHYYDPPNLTFPSGAYICVVDIDSDTFEIKVRRFVAIDDAGHIINPMIAQGQVHGGLTQGIAPAMYEELIYDDDGNILNGTLMDYLVPTAVESPSWETGHTVTPSPHHPIGAKGIGESPTVGAPPAIANAIVDALKPYGITHLDIPITPYKIFKALKEKGVLDKNIVES
;
A
#
# COMPACT_ATOMS: atom_id res chain seq x y z
N VAL A 1 -29.13 22.40 16.82
CA VAL A 1 -28.59 21.13 17.30
C VAL A 1 -29.72 20.15 17.48
N LEU A 2 -29.56 18.91 16.97
CA LEU A 2 -30.55 17.83 17.10
C LEU A 2 -30.17 16.85 18.22
N ALA A 3 -28.88 16.56 18.37
CA ALA A 3 -28.35 15.67 19.40
C ALA A 3 -26.90 15.98 19.69
N VAL A 4 -26.42 15.58 20.87
CA VAL A 4 -25.02 15.43 21.23
C VAL A 4 -24.89 14.01 21.71
N ILE A 5 -23.89 13.27 21.16
CA ILE A 5 -23.66 11.87 21.44
C ILE A 5 -22.28 11.75 22.09
N THR A 6 -22.22 11.01 23.19
CA THR A 6 -21.01 10.69 23.94
C THR A 6 -20.76 9.19 23.98
N GLY A 7 -19.61 8.75 24.51
CA GLY A 7 -19.32 7.34 24.70
C GLY A 7 -20.38 6.63 25.57
N LYS A 8 -20.91 7.29 26.59
CA LYS A 8 -21.99 6.75 27.46
C LYS A 8 -23.31 6.53 26.72
N ASP A 9 -23.64 7.41 25.76
CA ASP A 9 -24.82 7.23 24.92
C ASP A 9 -24.67 6.03 24.00
N LEU A 10 -23.47 5.83 23.43
CA LEU A 10 -23.18 4.67 22.58
C LEU A 10 -23.10 3.36 23.36
N GLU A 11 -22.61 3.40 24.61
CA GLU A 11 -22.53 2.24 25.51
C GLU A 11 -23.90 1.61 25.76
N GLN A 12 -24.95 2.40 25.91
CA GLN A 12 -26.33 1.94 26.07
C GLN A 12 -26.81 1.03 24.92
N TYR A 13 -26.23 1.20 23.73
CA TYR A 13 -26.54 0.43 22.53
C TYR A 13 -25.39 -0.52 22.17
N ASN A 14 -24.35 -0.64 22.99
CA ASN A 14 -23.12 -1.38 22.71
C ASN A 14 -22.45 -0.97 21.38
N LEU A 15 -22.47 0.31 21.04
CA LEU A 15 -21.89 0.91 19.83
C LEU A 15 -20.62 1.71 20.12
N HIS A 16 -20.05 1.63 21.32
CA HIS A 16 -18.89 2.41 21.76
C HIS A 16 -17.53 1.77 21.39
N TRP A 17 -17.54 0.52 20.92
CA TRP A 17 -16.37 -0.19 20.41
C TRP A 17 -16.59 -0.70 18.99
N MET A 18 -15.52 -0.77 18.19
CA MET A 18 -15.53 -1.39 16.88
C MET A 18 -14.26 -2.20 16.65
N PRO A 19 -14.29 -3.26 15.82
CA PRO A 19 -13.09 -4.00 15.46
C PRO A 19 -12.22 -3.21 14.50
N THR A 20 -10.90 -3.43 14.57
CA THR A 20 -9.99 -3.12 13.46
C THR A 20 -10.03 -4.26 12.44
N LEU A 21 -9.49 -4.04 11.24
CA LEU A 21 -9.40 -5.10 10.23
C LEU A 21 -8.34 -6.17 10.57
N MET A 22 -7.57 -5.96 11.65
CA MET A 22 -6.54 -6.89 12.13
C MET A 22 -6.91 -7.60 13.44
N SER A 23 -8.20 -7.67 13.75
CA SER A 23 -8.72 -8.39 14.94
C SER A 23 -8.37 -7.73 16.26
N ASP A 24 -8.00 -6.45 16.27
CA ASP A 24 -7.99 -5.63 17.48
C ASP A 24 -9.32 -4.89 17.63
N THR A 25 -9.47 -4.12 18.69
CA THR A 25 -10.63 -3.25 18.94
C THR A 25 -10.18 -1.82 19.19
N GLN A 26 -11.01 -0.87 18.81
CA GLN A 26 -10.82 0.54 19.10
C GLN A 26 -12.12 1.17 19.59
N MET A 27 -11.99 2.24 20.37
CA MET A 27 -13.15 3.00 20.82
C MET A 27 -13.76 3.78 19.65
N VAL A 28 -15.08 3.83 19.58
CA VAL A 28 -15.80 4.78 18.70
C VAL A 28 -15.82 6.14 19.37
N LEU A 29 -16.27 6.21 20.63
CA LEU A 29 -16.10 7.33 21.55
C LEU A 29 -15.72 6.78 22.93
N PRO A 30 -14.73 7.35 23.61
CA PRO A 30 -14.36 6.92 24.96
C PRO A 30 -15.48 7.22 25.95
N VAL A 31 -15.64 6.33 26.91
CA VAL A 31 -16.62 6.48 28.00
C VAL A 31 -16.05 7.34 29.13
N ASP A 32 -14.77 7.10 29.50
CA ASP A 32 -14.12 7.72 30.65
C ASP A 32 -12.66 8.15 30.41
N THR A 33 -11.91 7.45 29.56
CA THR A 33 -10.49 7.71 29.38
C THR A 33 -10.13 7.89 27.89
N VAL A 34 -9.47 8.99 27.56
CA VAL A 34 -8.88 9.25 26.24
C VAL A 34 -7.43 8.77 26.20
N MET A 35 -6.97 8.29 25.07
CA MET A 35 -5.70 7.59 24.95
C MET A 35 -4.65 8.33 24.12
N TYR A 36 -5.07 9.28 23.27
CA TYR A 36 -4.17 10.07 22.43
C TYR A 36 -4.78 11.42 22.10
N GLN A 37 -3.97 12.36 21.68
CA GLN A 37 -4.44 13.67 21.22
C GLN A 37 -5.34 13.50 19.99
N ALA A 38 -6.37 14.33 19.92
CA ALA A 38 -7.40 14.35 18.88
C ALA A 38 -8.31 13.11 18.81
N GLN A 39 -8.26 12.20 19.79
CA GLN A 39 -9.26 11.15 19.91
C GLN A 39 -10.65 11.79 20.08
N GLU A 40 -11.63 11.33 19.32
CA GLU A 40 -12.99 11.83 19.33
C GLU A 40 -13.66 11.57 20.69
N VAL A 41 -14.23 12.59 21.33
CA VAL A 41 -14.84 12.47 22.65
C VAL A 41 -16.36 12.65 22.64
N ALA A 42 -16.88 13.38 21.65
CA ALA A 42 -18.31 13.61 21.48
C ALA A 42 -18.63 13.96 20.03
N ALA A 43 -19.87 13.73 19.63
CA ALA A 43 -20.38 14.11 18.32
C ALA A 43 -21.58 15.04 18.45
N VAL A 44 -21.58 16.14 17.72
CA VAL A 44 -22.69 17.09 17.67
C VAL A 44 -23.41 16.96 16.33
N ILE A 45 -24.70 16.67 16.39
CA ILE A 45 -25.57 16.51 15.25
C ILE A 45 -26.49 17.75 15.13
N ALA A 46 -26.43 18.42 13.99
CA ALA A 46 -27.24 19.60 13.72
C ALA A 46 -27.89 19.55 12.34
N THR A 47 -28.79 20.47 12.05
CA THR A 47 -29.46 20.57 10.76
C THR A 47 -28.58 21.13 9.66
N GLU A 48 -27.51 21.83 10.02
CA GLU A 48 -26.55 22.45 9.11
C GLU A 48 -25.13 22.34 9.63
N LYS A 49 -24.15 22.26 8.69
CA LYS A 49 -22.72 22.13 8.97
C LYS A 49 -22.19 23.23 9.90
N TYR A 50 -22.58 24.48 9.66
CA TYR A 50 -22.07 25.60 10.45
C TYR A 50 -22.61 25.59 11.90
N ILE A 51 -23.90 25.25 12.08
CA ILE A 51 -24.47 25.05 13.42
C ILE A 51 -23.77 23.90 14.16
N ALA A 52 -23.42 22.82 13.46
CA ALA A 52 -22.66 21.71 14.07
C ALA A 52 -21.27 22.16 14.51
N ARG A 53 -20.58 22.98 13.72
CA ARG A 53 -19.25 23.51 14.06
C ARG A 53 -19.31 24.46 15.27
N ASP A 54 -20.23 25.43 15.27
CA ASP A 54 -20.40 26.36 16.40
C ASP A 54 -20.71 25.58 17.70
N ALA A 55 -21.58 24.59 17.60
CA ALA A 55 -21.97 23.78 18.77
C ALA A 55 -20.82 22.84 19.22
N ARG A 56 -19.97 22.33 18.30
CA ARG A 56 -18.76 21.58 18.65
C ARG A 56 -17.81 22.42 19.50
N GLU A 57 -17.61 23.69 19.14
CA GLU A 57 -16.74 24.61 19.88
C GLU A 57 -17.29 24.94 21.29
N ALA A 58 -18.60 24.77 21.50
CA ALA A 58 -19.21 24.94 22.80
C ALA A 58 -19.07 23.73 23.73
N VAL A 59 -18.63 22.58 23.23
CA VAL A 59 -18.35 21.39 24.03
C VAL A 59 -17.12 21.67 24.89
N ARG A 60 -17.26 21.49 26.20
CA ARG A 60 -16.14 21.64 27.13
C ARG A 60 -15.83 20.29 27.75
N VAL A 61 -14.55 19.91 27.74
CA VAL A 61 -14.06 18.68 28.35
C VAL A 61 -13.03 19.05 29.42
N GLU A 62 -13.19 18.52 30.61
CA GLU A 62 -12.22 18.64 31.71
C GLU A 62 -11.44 17.33 31.79
N TYR A 63 -10.12 17.41 31.72
CA TYR A 63 -9.22 16.28 31.73
C TYR A 63 -8.43 16.21 33.02
N GLU A 64 -8.33 15.00 33.58
CA GLU A 64 -7.29 14.66 34.52
C GLU A 64 -6.11 14.05 33.73
N VAL A 65 -5.01 14.78 33.67
CA VAL A 65 -3.84 14.39 32.86
C VAL A 65 -3.11 13.23 33.50
N MET A 66 -2.92 12.15 32.77
CA MET A 66 -2.21 10.94 33.20
C MET A 66 -0.80 10.90 32.57
N LYS A 67 0.10 10.08 33.15
CA LYS A 67 1.45 9.86 32.57
C LYS A 67 1.31 9.12 31.23
N PRO A 68 1.78 9.68 30.08
CA PRO A 68 1.71 9.01 28.80
C PRO A 68 2.91 8.07 28.56
N VAL A 69 2.74 7.18 27.59
CA VAL A 69 3.80 6.35 26.99
C VAL A 69 3.91 6.75 25.53
N VAL A 70 4.91 7.56 25.19
CA VAL A 70 5.12 8.10 23.84
C VAL A 70 6.33 7.45 23.17
N ASP A 71 7.39 7.18 23.93
CA ASP A 71 8.60 6.53 23.46
C ASP A 71 8.39 5.00 23.40
N PRO A 72 8.43 4.38 22.19
CA PRO A 72 8.19 2.93 22.07
C PRO A 72 9.24 2.08 22.80
N PHE A 73 10.46 2.58 23.01
CA PHE A 73 11.47 1.87 23.77
C PHE A 73 11.15 1.78 25.26
N LYS A 74 10.36 2.72 25.77
CA LYS A 74 9.91 2.75 27.17
C LYS A 74 8.56 2.06 27.39
N ALA A 75 7.90 1.64 26.33
CA ALA A 75 6.57 1.03 26.41
C ALA A 75 6.55 -0.27 27.24
N LEU A 76 7.67 -0.96 27.33
CA LEU A 76 7.83 -2.22 28.07
C LEU A 76 8.57 -2.06 29.42
N ASP A 77 8.87 -0.83 29.84
CA ASP A 77 9.48 -0.57 31.15
C ASP A 77 8.52 -1.00 32.26
N ALA A 78 9.08 -1.46 33.39
CA ALA A 78 8.29 -1.98 34.48
C ALA A 78 7.35 -0.95 35.14
N ASP A 79 7.63 0.35 34.97
CA ASP A 79 6.82 1.46 35.48
C ASP A 79 5.94 2.13 34.38
N ALA A 80 5.94 1.58 33.15
CA ALA A 80 5.09 2.07 32.11
C ALA A 80 3.60 1.81 32.39
N PRO A 81 2.73 2.81 32.26
CA PRO A 81 1.29 2.58 32.37
C PRO A 81 0.80 1.57 31.32
N ILE A 82 -0.07 0.66 31.73
CA ILE A 82 -0.73 -0.29 30.81
C ILE A 82 -1.83 0.45 30.08
N LEU A 83 -1.72 0.55 28.75
CA LEU A 83 -2.64 1.33 27.93
C LEU A 83 -3.94 0.58 27.59
N ARG A 84 -3.85 -0.72 27.35
CA ARG A 84 -5.01 -1.53 26.93
C ARG A 84 -5.67 -2.22 28.12
N THR A 85 -6.17 -1.41 29.08
CA THR A 85 -6.90 -1.89 30.27
C THR A 85 -8.25 -2.54 29.92
N ASP A 86 -8.77 -2.30 28.73
CA ASP A 86 -9.93 -2.99 28.12
C ASP A 86 -9.64 -4.47 27.83
N LYS A 87 -8.37 -4.88 27.82
CA LYS A 87 -7.92 -6.26 27.59
C LYS A 87 -7.37 -6.84 28.91
N PRO A 88 -8.17 -7.58 29.67
CA PRO A 88 -7.78 -8.02 31.01
C PRO A 88 -6.57 -8.95 31.06
N ASP A 89 -6.25 -9.62 29.97
CA ASP A 89 -5.09 -10.50 29.84
C ASP A 89 -3.78 -9.74 29.53
N LYS A 90 -3.85 -8.48 29.13
CA LYS A 90 -2.68 -7.64 28.88
C LYS A 90 -2.09 -7.13 30.20
N LYS A 91 -0.80 -7.39 30.39
CA LYS A 91 -0.04 -6.97 31.59
C LYS A 91 1.07 -5.98 31.28
N ASP A 92 1.24 -5.66 30.02
CA ASP A 92 2.19 -4.69 29.47
C ASP A 92 1.68 -4.13 28.15
N ASN A 93 2.47 -3.28 27.52
CA ASN A 93 2.14 -2.67 26.22
C ASN A 93 2.69 -3.46 25.03
N HIS A 94 3.16 -4.70 25.22
CA HIS A 94 3.58 -5.55 24.11
C HIS A 94 2.38 -6.07 23.35
N ILE A 95 2.41 -5.97 22.00
CA ILE A 95 1.34 -6.45 21.12
C ILE A 95 1.62 -7.90 20.73
N TRP A 96 2.74 -8.14 20.04
CA TRP A 96 3.18 -9.43 19.55
C TRP A 96 4.69 -9.44 19.27
N HIS A 97 5.26 -10.64 19.25
CA HIS A 97 6.61 -10.95 18.77
C HIS A 97 6.54 -11.88 17.57
N TRP A 98 7.36 -11.64 16.56
CA TRP A 98 7.47 -12.47 15.37
C TRP A 98 8.92 -12.69 14.98
N GLU A 99 9.24 -13.90 14.50
CA GLU A 99 10.53 -14.22 13.91
C GLU A 99 10.37 -15.12 12.68
N VAL A 100 11.32 -15.04 11.75
CA VAL A 100 11.38 -15.86 10.53
C VAL A 100 12.81 -16.05 10.07
N GLY A 101 13.09 -17.18 9.43
CA GLY A 101 14.41 -17.53 8.87
C GLY A 101 15.20 -18.50 9.77
N GLN A 102 16.51 -18.58 9.49
CA GLN A 102 17.41 -19.57 10.10
C GLN A 102 18.30 -18.88 11.15
N LYS A 103 17.84 -18.82 12.39
CA LYS A 103 18.52 -18.09 13.48
C LYS A 103 19.94 -18.60 13.75
N GLU A 104 20.07 -19.89 14.04
CA GLU A 104 21.34 -20.49 14.45
C GLU A 104 22.41 -20.44 13.34
N GLU A 105 22.01 -20.76 12.12
CA GLU A 105 22.90 -20.70 10.94
C GLU A 105 23.33 -19.27 10.63
N THR A 106 22.40 -18.32 10.72
CA THR A 106 22.69 -16.90 10.51
C THR A 106 23.67 -16.39 11.57
N GLU A 107 23.44 -16.68 12.86
CA GLU A 107 24.35 -16.28 13.94
C GLU A 107 25.77 -16.86 13.74
N LYS A 108 25.89 -18.12 13.31
CA LYS A 108 27.18 -18.74 13.00
C LYS A 108 27.90 -17.99 11.88
N ILE A 109 27.19 -17.65 10.81
CA ILE A 109 27.78 -16.91 9.68
C ILE A 109 28.29 -15.53 10.15
N PHE A 110 27.52 -14.82 11.01
CA PHE A 110 27.96 -13.53 11.54
C PHE A 110 29.22 -13.62 12.40
N GLN A 111 29.43 -14.74 13.08
CA GLN A 111 30.65 -14.99 13.86
C GLN A 111 31.88 -15.30 12.99
N GLU A 112 31.68 -15.94 11.85
CA GLU A 112 32.75 -16.43 10.98
C GLU A 112 33.04 -15.49 9.77
N ALA A 113 32.16 -14.52 9.49
CA ALA A 113 32.26 -13.66 8.31
C ALA A 113 33.52 -12.76 8.35
N GLU A 114 34.10 -12.52 7.16
CA GLU A 114 35.24 -11.59 7.04
C GLU A 114 34.92 -10.15 7.28
N VAL A 115 33.66 -9.77 6.94
CA VAL A 115 33.14 -8.40 7.09
C VAL A 115 31.70 -8.46 7.58
N THR A 116 31.41 -7.68 8.59
CA THR A 116 30.04 -7.45 9.07
C THR A 116 29.77 -5.96 9.15
N VAL A 117 28.58 -5.55 8.77
CA VAL A 117 28.10 -4.16 8.92
C VAL A 117 26.78 -4.15 9.66
N LYS A 118 26.57 -3.07 10.40
CA LYS A 118 25.37 -2.83 11.18
C LYS A 118 24.92 -1.37 11.01
N GLU A 119 23.61 -1.17 10.89
CA GLU A 119 23.03 0.17 10.88
C GLU A 119 21.72 0.16 11.66
N GLN A 120 21.47 1.25 12.39
CA GLN A 120 20.21 1.52 13.07
C GLN A 120 19.50 2.62 12.31
N MET A 121 18.21 2.43 12.03
CA MET A 121 17.40 3.30 11.19
C MET A 121 16.07 3.57 11.87
N HIS A 122 15.63 4.81 11.83
CA HIS A 122 14.27 5.17 12.17
C HIS A 122 13.52 5.61 10.91
N ILE A 123 12.39 4.99 10.67
CA ILE A 123 11.43 5.39 9.65
C ILE A 123 10.27 6.03 10.39
N PRO A 124 10.11 7.37 10.29
CA PRO A 124 9.18 8.11 11.14
C PRO A 124 7.72 7.79 10.83
N ARG A 125 6.85 8.08 11.78
CA ARG A 125 5.41 8.06 11.58
C ARG A 125 5.02 9.12 10.55
N ILE A 126 4.18 8.73 9.59
CA ILE A 126 3.68 9.63 8.54
C ILE A 126 2.18 9.45 8.32
N HIS A 127 1.55 10.46 7.75
CA HIS A 127 0.15 10.44 7.36
C HIS A 127 0.00 10.17 5.86
N VAL A 128 -1.10 9.52 5.47
CA VAL A 128 -1.38 9.18 4.06
C VAL A 128 -1.67 10.42 3.20
N ALA A 129 -2.29 11.44 3.80
CA ALA A 129 -2.56 12.76 3.23
C ALA A 129 -3.27 12.75 1.85
N SER A 130 -4.26 11.87 1.66
CA SER A 130 -5.16 11.94 0.49
C SER A 130 -5.77 13.34 0.38
N ILE A 131 -5.88 13.89 -0.84
CA ILE A 131 -6.44 15.25 -1.04
C ILE A 131 -7.89 15.32 -0.54
N GLU A 132 -8.71 14.32 -0.85
CA GLU A 132 -10.01 14.15 -0.23
C GLU A 132 -9.84 13.46 1.13
N THR A 133 -10.41 14.04 2.18
CA THR A 133 -10.50 13.45 3.52
C THR A 133 -11.55 12.35 3.57
N CYS A 134 -11.75 11.72 4.73
CA CYS A 134 -12.81 10.74 4.93
C CYS A 134 -14.19 11.40 5.04
N GLY A 135 -15.24 10.68 4.64
CA GLY A 135 -16.60 11.17 4.78
C GLY A 135 -17.67 10.14 4.44
N CYS A 136 -18.87 10.37 4.96
CA CYS A 136 -20.02 9.51 4.67
C CYS A 136 -21.35 10.24 4.79
N VAL A 137 -22.38 9.58 4.25
CA VAL A 137 -23.80 9.82 4.59
C VAL A 137 -24.39 8.48 5.03
N ALA A 138 -24.78 8.37 6.28
CA ALA A 138 -25.52 7.24 6.83
C ALA A 138 -27.01 7.52 6.76
N SER A 139 -27.77 6.65 6.13
CA SER A 139 -29.22 6.76 5.99
C SER A 139 -29.90 5.49 6.47
N TYR A 140 -30.43 5.54 7.69
CA TYR A 140 -31.19 4.44 8.28
C TYR A 140 -32.67 4.59 8.02
N ASP A 141 -33.26 3.57 7.38
CA ASP A 141 -34.70 3.45 7.20
C ASP A 141 -35.29 2.56 8.30
N LYS A 142 -36.18 3.14 9.13
CA LYS A 142 -36.83 2.42 10.24
C LYS A 142 -37.91 1.45 9.78
N VAL A 143 -38.49 1.64 8.60
CA VAL A 143 -39.58 0.79 8.10
C VAL A 143 -39.03 -0.55 7.64
N ASP A 144 -37.99 -0.50 6.84
CA ASP A 144 -37.36 -1.70 6.28
C ASP A 144 -36.21 -2.24 7.17
N ASN A 145 -35.87 -1.51 8.24
CA ASN A 145 -34.70 -1.78 9.07
C ASN A 145 -33.43 -1.91 8.21
N HIS A 146 -33.19 -0.95 7.36
CA HIS A 146 -32.11 -0.99 6.36
C HIS A 146 -31.23 0.25 6.47
N LEU A 147 -29.91 0.07 6.37
CA LEU A 147 -28.91 1.12 6.36
C LEU A 147 -28.27 1.25 4.98
N THR A 148 -28.32 2.44 4.39
CA THR A 148 -27.50 2.78 3.22
C THR A 148 -26.38 3.73 3.63
N MET A 149 -25.14 3.34 3.34
CA MET A 149 -23.93 4.12 3.59
C MET A 149 -23.32 4.59 2.27
N TYR A 150 -23.39 5.88 1.97
CA TYR A 150 -22.50 6.49 0.97
C TYR A 150 -21.22 6.90 1.68
N MET A 151 -20.06 6.38 1.27
CA MET A 151 -18.83 6.65 2.01
C MET A 151 -17.57 6.53 1.16
N THR A 152 -16.51 7.18 1.61
CA THR A 152 -15.17 7.06 1.04
C THR A 152 -14.50 5.79 1.58
N THR A 153 -14.49 4.71 0.80
CA THR A 153 -13.80 3.46 1.18
C THR A 153 -13.17 2.75 0.00
N GLN A 154 -12.04 2.11 0.24
CA GLN A 154 -11.34 1.25 -0.74
C GLN A 154 -11.90 -0.18 -0.78
N ALA A 155 -12.69 -0.59 0.22
CA ALA A 155 -13.11 -1.97 0.42
C ALA A 155 -14.58 -2.10 0.85
N PRO A 156 -15.55 -1.75 -0.01
CA PRO A 156 -16.97 -1.65 0.36
C PRO A 156 -17.54 -2.91 1.04
N HIS A 157 -17.26 -4.11 0.51
CA HIS A 157 -17.79 -5.35 1.08
C HIS A 157 -17.17 -5.68 2.46
N ALA A 158 -15.85 -5.52 2.60
CA ALA A 158 -15.19 -5.73 3.89
C ALA A 158 -15.70 -4.76 4.96
N ILE A 159 -15.94 -3.50 4.59
CA ILE A 159 -16.48 -2.48 5.49
C ILE A 159 -17.95 -2.77 5.84
N ARG A 160 -18.75 -3.26 4.90
CA ARG A 160 -20.12 -3.73 5.18
C ARG A 160 -20.12 -4.81 6.27
N THR A 161 -19.20 -5.77 6.18
CA THR A 161 -19.04 -6.81 7.21
C THR A 161 -18.65 -6.20 8.56
N VAL A 162 -17.73 -5.24 8.60
CA VAL A 162 -17.38 -4.55 9.87
C VAL A 162 -18.59 -3.82 10.46
N PHE A 163 -19.38 -3.12 9.64
CA PHE A 163 -20.59 -2.46 10.14
C PHE A 163 -21.62 -3.46 10.69
N ALA A 164 -21.74 -4.63 10.07
CA ALA A 164 -22.60 -5.70 10.59
C ALA A 164 -22.09 -6.27 11.92
N LEU A 165 -20.76 -6.37 12.11
CA LEU A 165 -20.17 -6.77 13.40
C LEU A 165 -20.43 -5.72 14.48
N VAL A 166 -20.38 -4.43 14.14
CA VAL A 166 -20.65 -3.32 15.09
C VAL A 166 -22.11 -3.19 15.44
N ALA A 167 -23.01 -3.22 14.44
CA ALA A 167 -24.41 -2.86 14.58
C ALA A 167 -25.41 -4.04 14.45
N GLY A 168 -24.93 -5.26 14.26
CA GLY A 168 -25.77 -6.43 14.09
C GLY A 168 -26.70 -6.71 15.28
N HIS A 169 -26.21 -6.45 16.51
CA HIS A 169 -26.99 -6.64 17.73
C HIS A 169 -28.13 -5.61 17.91
N VAL A 170 -28.11 -4.49 17.20
CA VAL A 170 -29.24 -3.57 17.11
C VAL A 170 -30.12 -3.83 15.87
N GLY A 171 -29.91 -4.98 15.20
CA GLY A 171 -30.71 -5.46 14.07
C GLY A 171 -30.20 -5.08 12.68
N LEU A 172 -29.02 -4.46 12.57
CA LEU A 172 -28.38 -4.14 11.29
C LEU A 172 -27.41 -5.26 10.90
N THR A 173 -27.96 -6.38 10.51
CA THR A 173 -27.21 -7.53 9.96
C THR A 173 -26.68 -7.22 8.55
N GLU A 174 -25.77 -8.01 8.03
CA GLU A 174 -25.03 -7.67 6.78
C GLU A 174 -25.97 -7.45 5.58
N GLU A 175 -27.03 -8.25 5.43
CA GLU A 175 -28.04 -8.10 4.38
C GLU A 175 -28.94 -6.87 4.54
N LYS A 176 -28.86 -6.20 5.68
CA LYS A 176 -29.57 -4.93 5.97
C LYS A 176 -28.69 -3.70 5.77
N ILE A 177 -27.47 -3.91 5.30
CA ILE A 177 -26.49 -2.82 5.11
C ILE A 177 -26.04 -2.81 3.64
N ARG A 178 -26.25 -1.69 2.98
CA ARG A 178 -25.68 -1.40 1.66
C ARG A 178 -24.61 -0.33 1.78
N VAL A 179 -23.43 -0.60 1.26
CA VAL A 179 -22.33 0.35 1.17
C VAL A 179 -22.15 0.76 -0.28
N ILE A 180 -22.14 2.05 -0.53
CA ILE A 180 -21.89 2.66 -1.84
C ILE A 180 -20.68 3.57 -1.70
N SER A 181 -19.59 3.22 -2.35
CA SER A 181 -18.41 4.07 -2.48
C SER A 181 -18.47 4.76 -3.85
N PRO A 182 -18.77 6.06 -3.92
CA PRO A 182 -18.71 6.83 -5.15
C PRO A 182 -17.25 7.01 -5.60
N ASP A 183 -17.01 7.84 -6.60
CA ASP A 183 -15.64 8.23 -6.94
C ASP A 183 -14.99 8.92 -5.76
N ILE A 184 -13.77 8.46 -5.42
CA ILE A 184 -13.04 8.95 -4.25
C ILE A 184 -11.70 9.55 -4.66
N GLY A 185 -11.34 10.65 -3.98
CA GLY A 185 -10.18 11.48 -4.26
C GLY A 185 -8.89 10.98 -3.61
N GLY A 186 -8.46 9.77 -3.99
CA GLY A 186 -7.32 9.08 -3.41
C GLY A 186 -7.67 8.27 -2.17
N GLY A 187 -6.93 7.19 -1.97
CA GLY A 187 -7.08 6.33 -0.79
C GLY A 187 -5.72 5.97 -0.21
N PHE A 188 -4.84 5.40 -1.03
CA PHE A 188 -3.44 5.07 -0.72
C PHE A 188 -3.24 4.21 0.54
N GLY A 189 -4.30 3.51 1.01
CA GLY A 189 -4.33 2.76 2.25
C GLY A 189 -5.09 3.46 3.39
N GLY A 190 -5.19 4.79 3.39
CA GLY A 190 -5.87 5.56 4.44
C GLY A 190 -7.39 5.41 4.44
N LYS A 191 -8.00 4.92 3.36
CA LYS A 191 -9.46 4.67 3.28
C LYS A 191 -9.81 3.17 3.32
N VAL A 192 -8.90 2.33 3.80
CA VAL A 192 -9.16 0.92 4.13
C VAL A 192 -9.73 0.78 5.55
N PRO A 193 -9.23 1.51 6.59
CA PRO A 193 -9.75 1.43 7.93
C PRO A 193 -11.22 1.86 8.06
N VAL A 194 -11.87 1.41 9.13
CA VAL A 194 -13.09 2.03 9.64
C VAL A 194 -12.70 3.06 10.69
N TYR A 195 -13.18 4.27 10.54
CA TYR A 195 -12.95 5.36 11.47
C TYR A 195 -14.16 5.59 12.38
N PRO A 196 -13.96 6.12 13.60
CA PRO A 196 -15.06 6.44 14.53
C PRO A 196 -16.17 7.26 13.90
N GLY A 197 -15.84 8.26 13.06
CA GLY A 197 -16.82 9.11 12.39
C GLY A 197 -17.84 8.36 11.54
N TYR A 198 -17.49 7.25 10.91
CA TYR A 198 -18.42 6.40 10.18
C TYR A 198 -19.43 5.73 11.12
N VAL A 199 -18.94 5.14 12.22
CA VAL A 199 -19.81 4.47 13.20
C VAL A 199 -20.70 5.48 13.93
N ILE A 200 -20.16 6.67 14.25
CA ILE A 200 -20.92 7.76 14.83
C ILE A 200 -22.07 8.20 13.89
N ALA A 201 -21.82 8.31 12.59
CA ALA A 201 -22.85 8.65 11.62
C ALA A 201 -23.97 7.58 11.55
N ILE A 202 -23.58 6.29 11.62
CA ILE A 202 -24.55 5.18 11.69
C ILE A 202 -25.38 5.27 12.98
N ALA A 203 -24.74 5.40 14.13
CA ALA A 203 -25.41 5.49 15.42
C ALA A 203 -26.34 6.72 15.49
N ALA A 204 -25.87 7.87 15.02
CA ALA A 204 -26.67 9.08 14.96
C ALA A 204 -27.89 8.92 14.05
N SER A 205 -27.74 8.35 12.85
CA SER A 205 -28.84 8.10 11.93
C SER A 205 -29.88 7.14 12.53
N PHE A 206 -29.41 6.08 13.20
CA PHE A 206 -30.27 5.13 13.92
C PHE A 206 -31.06 5.81 15.04
N LEU A 207 -30.41 6.62 15.87
CA LEU A 207 -31.01 7.27 17.03
C LEU A 207 -32.03 8.35 16.64
N ILE A 208 -31.69 9.24 15.69
CA ILE A 208 -32.55 10.34 15.31
C ILE A 208 -33.54 10.00 14.18
N GLY A 209 -33.34 8.86 13.49
CA GLY A 209 -34.20 8.42 12.37
C GLY A 209 -34.16 9.34 11.16
N LYS A 210 -33.00 9.94 10.86
CA LYS A 210 -32.76 10.82 9.72
C LYS A 210 -31.40 10.53 9.13
N PRO A 211 -31.14 10.80 7.84
CA PRO A 211 -29.81 10.73 7.28
C PRO A 211 -28.84 11.66 8.02
N VAL A 212 -27.64 11.17 8.29
CA VAL A 212 -26.56 11.93 8.93
C VAL A 212 -25.34 11.93 8.03
N LYS A 213 -24.81 13.13 7.78
CA LYS A 213 -23.58 13.34 7.00
C LYS A 213 -22.43 13.72 7.93
N TRP A 214 -21.33 13.04 7.79
CA TRP A 214 -20.04 13.39 8.39
C TRP A 214 -19.02 13.62 7.29
N ILE A 215 -18.27 14.71 7.37
CA ILE A 215 -17.10 15.00 6.54
C ILE A 215 -16.02 15.48 7.49
N GLU A 216 -14.96 14.73 7.54
CA GLU A 216 -13.75 15.04 8.28
C GLU A 216 -13.09 16.32 7.74
N ASP A 217 -12.63 17.22 8.59
CA ASP A 217 -11.77 18.30 8.15
C ASP A 217 -10.27 17.89 8.12
N ARG A 218 -9.43 18.71 7.48
CA ARG A 218 -8.02 18.34 7.30
C ARG A 218 -7.25 18.29 8.63
N SER A 219 -7.62 19.09 9.61
CA SER A 219 -6.95 19.06 10.91
C SER A 219 -7.32 17.81 11.71
N GLU A 220 -8.58 17.37 11.63
CA GLU A 220 -9.00 16.09 12.19
C GLU A 220 -8.24 14.94 11.51
N ASN A 221 -8.19 14.93 10.18
CA ASN A 221 -7.52 13.94 9.38
C ASN A 221 -6.02 13.78 9.74
N LEU A 222 -5.28 14.91 9.83
CA LEU A 222 -3.85 14.88 10.15
C LEU A 222 -3.54 14.54 11.62
N GLN A 223 -4.53 14.51 12.51
CA GLN A 223 -4.31 14.32 13.94
C GLN A 223 -4.99 13.07 14.51
N ALA A 224 -6.11 12.63 13.96
CA ALA A 224 -6.96 11.57 14.53
C ALA A 224 -7.03 10.29 13.71
N ASP A 225 -6.70 10.34 12.42
CA ASP A 225 -6.74 9.17 11.54
C ASP A 225 -5.71 8.10 11.93
N SER A 226 -5.67 7.06 11.14
CA SER A 226 -4.66 6.02 11.26
C SER A 226 -3.42 6.34 10.47
N PHE A 227 -2.27 6.11 11.07
CA PHE A 227 -0.95 6.49 10.54
C PHE A 227 -0.14 5.30 10.05
N ALA A 228 0.83 5.57 9.19
CA ALA A 228 1.75 4.60 8.64
C ALA A 228 3.15 4.73 9.23
N ARG A 229 3.98 3.71 9.04
CA ARG A 229 5.39 3.65 9.42
C ARG A 229 5.58 3.62 10.94
N ASP A 230 6.57 4.36 11.47
CA ASP A 230 7.00 4.41 12.87
C ASP A 230 7.74 3.14 13.31
N TYR A 231 8.81 2.82 12.58
CA TYR A 231 9.61 1.62 12.81
C TYR A 231 11.07 1.95 13.09
N HIS A 232 11.57 1.37 14.19
CA HIS A 232 13.00 1.37 14.52
C HIS A 232 13.58 0.04 14.07
N ILE A 233 14.53 0.09 13.13
CA ILE A 233 15.09 -1.08 12.46
C ILE A 233 16.58 -1.15 12.72
N THR A 234 17.06 -2.28 13.22
CA THR A 234 18.47 -2.64 13.20
C THR A 234 18.68 -3.64 12.08
N ALA A 235 19.43 -3.25 11.05
CA ALA A 235 19.78 -4.12 9.93
C ALA A 235 21.28 -4.45 9.93
N GLU A 236 21.62 -5.69 9.62
CA GLU A 236 23.00 -6.17 9.61
C GLU A 236 23.24 -7.08 8.41
N LEU A 237 24.44 -6.97 7.80
CA LEU A 237 24.92 -7.85 6.73
C LEU A 237 26.25 -8.47 7.10
N ALA A 238 26.42 -9.74 6.74
CA ALA A 238 27.66 -10.49 6.83
C ALA A 238 28.10 -10.96 5.44
N GLY A 239 29.37 -10.81 5.13
CA GLY A 239 29.91 -11.22 3.82
C GLY A 239 31.42 -11.31 3.77
N THR A 240 31.94 -11.46 2.56
CA THR A 240 33.37 -11.56 2.26
C THR A 240 33.95 -10.23 1.81
N LYS A 241 35.28 -10.05 1.88
CA LYS A 241 35.96 -8.82 1.45
C LYS A 241 35.85 -8.55 -0.05
N ASP A 242 35.62 -9.58 -0.85
CA ASP A 242 35.36 -9.42 -2.29
C ASP A 242 33.92 -9.06 -2.62
N GLY A 243 33.03 -9.05 -1.62
CA GLY A 243 31.65 -8.54 -1.74
C GLY A 243 30.57 -9.61 -1.91
N LYS A 244 30.86 -10.92 -1.69
CA LYS A 244 29.78 -11.90 -1.62
C LYS A 244 29.05 -11.76 -0.29
N ILE A 245 27.75 -11.51 -0.34
CA ILE A 245 26.90 -11.47 0.85
C ILE A 245 26.52 -12.90 1.24
N LEU A 246 26.65 -13.23 2.52
CA LEU A 246 26.45 -14.57 3.09
C LEU A 246 25.20 -14.66 3.95
N ALA A 247 24.86 -13.60 4.68
CA ALA A 247 23.67 -13.55 5.51
C ALA A 247 23.22 -12.13 5.81
N THR A 248 21.93 -11.99 6.11
CA THR A 248 21.34 -10.78 6.66
C THR A 248 20.54 -11.09 7.93
N ARG A 249 20.52 -10.15 8.88
CA ARG A 249 19.57 -10.20 9.99
C ARG A 249 18.98 -8.82 10.23
N MET A 250 17.71 -8.81 10.68
CA MET A 250 16.96 -7.60 10.93
C MET A 250 16.17 -7.71 12.23
N LYS A 251 16.24 -6.66 13.05
CA LYS A 251 15.43 -6.53 14.25
C LYS A 251 14.59 -5.26 14.14
N VAL A 252 13.28 -5.38 14.38
CA VAL A 252 12.31 -4.30 14.24
C VAL A 252 11.59 -4.06 15.56
N LEU A 253 11.47 -2.80 15.98
CA LEU A 253 10.51 -2.34 16.98
C LEU A 253 9.48 -1.47 16.26
N ALA A 254 8.22 -1.89 16.25
CA ALA A 254 7.11 -1.20 15.59
C ALA A 254 6.25 -0.47 16.62
N ASP A 255 6.09 0.84 16.46
CA ASP A 255 5.15 1.65 17.24
C ASP A 255 3.80 1.70 16.53
N HIS A 256 2.84 0.92 17.03
CA HIS A 256 1.50 0.86 16.46
C HIS A 256 0.52 1.88 17.04
N GLY A 257 0.97 2.75 17.95
CA GLY A 257 0.07 3.67 18.66
C GLY A 257 -0.92 2.90 19.55
N TYR A 258 -2.15 3.38 19.63
CA TYR A 258 -3.14 2.82 20.56
C TYR A 258 -3.74 1.47 20.10
N THR A 259 -3.66 1.10 18.82
CA THR A 259 -4.23 -0.15 18.30
C THR A 259 -3.21 -0.98 17.53
N ASP A 260 -3.40 -2.31 17.50
CA ASP A 260 -2.63 -3.17 16.62
C ASP A 260 -3.10 -3.03 15.16
N ALA A 261 -2.38 -2.24 14.38
CA ALA A 261 -2.58 -2.06 12.95
C ALA A 261 -4.05 -1.87 12.54
N SER A 262 -4.52 -0.65 12.47
CA SER A 262 -5.92 -0.31 12.17
C SER A 262 -6.45 -0.91 10.86
N ALA A 263 -5.62 -1.04 9.84
CA ALA A 263 -5.96 -1.73 8.60
C ALA A 263 -4.71 -2.24 7.87
N ASN A 264 -4.46 -3.51 7.98
CA ASN A 264 -3.50 -4.20 7.14
C ASN A 264 -4.03 -5.61 6.85
N PRO A 265 -4.22 -6.00 5.60
CA PRO A 265 -4.77 -7.31 5.25
C PRO A 265 -3.78 -8.45 5.45
N SER A 266 -2.54 -8.16 5.78
CA SER A 266 -1.54 -9.17 6.13
C SER A 266 -1.12 -9.03 7.59
N LYS A 267 -1.04 -10.15 8.27
CA LYS A 267 -0.40 -10.19 9.59
C LYS A 267 1.05 -9.73 9.45
N PHE A 268 1.49 -8.82 10.32
CA PHE A 268 2.91 -8.56 10.45
C PHE A 268 3.57 -9.88 10.94
N PRO A 269 4.66 -10.32 10.39
CA PRO A 269 5.58 -9.65 9.46
C PRO A 269 5.43 -10.11 8.00
N THR A 270 4.32 -10.73 7.63
CA THR A 270 4.14 -11.35 6.31
C THR A 270 4.56 -10.45 5.14
N GLY A 271 4.26 -9.17 5.18
CA GLY A 271 4.70 -8.23 4.15
C GLY A 271 6.19 -7.94 4.21
N MET A 272 6.65 -7.35 5.32
CA MET A 272 8.02 -6.89 5.48
C MET A 272 9.05 -8.02 5.35
N PHE A 273 8.79 -9.16 5.99
CA PHE A 273 9.76 -10.26 6.03
C PHE A 273 9.69 -11.18 4.81
N SER A 274 8.57 -11.16 4.05
CA SER A 274 8.46 -11.96 2.83
C SER A 274 9.46 -11.53 1.76
N ILE A 275 9.85 -10.26 1.73
CA ILE A 275 10.87 -9.73 0.82
C ILE A 275 12.11 -9.22 1.59
N GLY A 276 12.31 -9.66 2.82
CA GLY A 276 13.39 -9.15 3.67
C GLY A 276 14.80 -9.38 3.16
N THR A 277 14.97 -10.23 2.15
CA THR A 277 16.21 -10.40 1.41
C THR A 277 16.28 -9.57 0.12
N GLY A 278 15.20 -8.87 -0.24
CA GLY A 278 15.14 -8.01 -1.43
C GLY A 278 15.39 -8.76 -2.73
N SER A 279 16.11 -8.12 -3.63
CA SER A 279 16.49 -8.67 -4.95
C SER A 279 17.75 -9.55 -4.91
N TYR A 280 18.21 -9.92 -3.71
CA TYR A 280 19.52 -10.55 -3.53
C TYR A 280 19.44 -12.03 -3.16
N ASP A 281 20.37 -12.79 -3.69
CA ASP A 281 20.56 -14.23 -3.41
C ASP A 281 21.35 -14.42 -2.10
N TYR A 282 20.64 -14.24 -0.98
CA TYR A 282 21.21 -14.51 0.34
C TYR A 282 21.03 -15.98 0.71
N PRO A 283 22.14 -16.69 1.06
CA PRO A 283 22.03 -18.07 1.52
C PRO A 283 21.22 -18.21 2.82
N ASN A 284 21.33 -17.23 3.72
CA ASN A 284 20.70 -17.27 5.03
C ASN A 284 20.14 -15.89 5.44
N ALA A 285 19.05 -15.91 6.20
CA ALA A 285 18.47 -14.73 6.78
C ALA A 285 17.78 -15.05 8.11
N PHE A 286 17.82 -14.09 9.03
CA PHE A 286 17.01 -14.12 10.25
C PHE A 286 16.43 -12.74 10.53
N MET A 287 15.13 -12.69 10.82
CA MET A 287 14.43 -11.44 11.08
C MET A 287 13.48 -11.63 12.26
N GLU A 288 13.46 -10.62 13.16
CA GLU A 288 12.54 -10.57 14.28
C GLU A 288 11.88 -9.20 14.40
N ALA A 289 10.66 -9.14 14.94
CA ALA A 289 9.95 -7.91 15.19
C ALA A 289 9.11 -7.99 16.46
N ASP A 290 9.12 -6.90 17.20
CA ASP A 290 8.21 -6.63 18.31
C ASP A 290 7.34 -5.42 17.98
N ALA A 291 6.06 -5.45 18.35
CA ALA A 291 5.18 -4.29 18.28
C ALA A 291 4.71 -3.88 19.67
N VAL A 292 4.54 -2.57 19.86
CA VAL A 292 4.13 -1.99 21.13
C VAL A 292 2.99 -0.97 20.96
N TYR A 293 2.17 -0.87 22.02
CA TYR A 293 1.20 0.22 22.17
C TYR A 293 1.86 1.47 22.73
N THR A 294 1.45 2.63 22.22
CA THR A 294 1.82 3.95 22.74
C THR A 294 0.62 4.89 22.77
N ASN A 295 0.74 6.05 23.45
CA ASN A 295 -0.29 7.09 23.46
C ASN A 295 -0.21 7.98 22.19
N LYS A 296 -0.15 7.32 21.06
CA LYS A 296 -0.27 7.94 19.75
C LYS A 296 -1.53 7.45 19.04
N PRO A 297 -2.09 8.19 18.07
CA PRO A 297 -3.21 7.71 17.26
C PRO A 297 -2.94 6.31 16.66
N PRO A 298 -3.97 5.57 16.23
CA PRO A 298 -3.80 4.25 15.63
C PRO A 298 -2.76 4.24 14.53
N GLY A 299 -1.84 3.28 14.57
CA GLY A 299 -0.77 3.10 13.59
C GLY A 299 -1.00 1.89 12.68
N GLY A 300 0.03 1.51 11.94
CA GLY A 300 0.06 0.28 11.15
C GLY A 300 -0.76 0.30 9.87
N VAL A 301 -1.13 1.48 9.35
CA VAL A 301 -1.73 1.60 8.00
C VAL A 301 -0.71 1.22 6.94
N ALA A 302 -1.14 0.41 5.98
CA ALA A 302 -0.34 0.06 4.82
C ALA A 302 -0.42 1.20 3.77
N TYR A 303 0.30 2.30 4.04
CA TYR A 303 0.36 3.44 3.13
C TYR A 303 1.22 3.12 1.92
N ARG A 304 0.56 2.82 0.79
CA ARG A 304 1.17 2.57 -0.52
C ARG A 304 2.53 1.84 -0.41
N CYS A 305 2.54 0.73 0.30
CA CYS A 305 3.77 0.07 0.75
C CYS A 305 3.74 -1.46 0.61
N SER A 306 2.70 -2.01 -0.01
CA SER A 306 2.54 -3.46 -0.17
C SER A 306 2.92 -4.24 1.08
N PHE A 307 2.21 -3.99 2.18
CA PHE A 307 2.45 -4.66 3.46
C PHE A 307 3.79 -4.33 4.13
N ARG A 308 4.19 -3.06 4.19
CA ARG A 308 5.46 -2.60 4.81
C ARG A 308 6.71 -2.94 4.01
N VAL A 309 6.57 -3.17 2.72
CA VAL A 309 7.69 -3.43 1.83
C VAL A 309 8.60 -2.20 1.68
N THR A 310 8.03 -0.99 1.72
CA THR A 310 8.81 0.26 1.70
C THR A 310 9.84 0.30 2.82
N GLU A 311 9.45 -0.11 4.03
CA GLU A 311 10.32 -0.13 5.20
C GLU A 311 11.40 -1.19 5.07
N ALA A 312 11.04 -2.38 4.59
CA ALA A 312 11.99 -3.46 4.34
C ALA A 312 13.03 -3.06 3.30
N VAL A 313 12.59 -2.53 2.16
CA VAL A 313 13.48 -2.13 1.06
C VAL A 313 14.37 -0.96 1.48
N HIS A 314 13.87 -0.02 2.28
CA HIS A 314 14.70 1.04 2.83
C HIS A 314 15.86 0.44 3.64
N ALA A 315 15.56 -0.48 4.57
CA ALA A 315 16.58 -1.13 5.38
C ALA A 315 17.58 -1.95 4.55
N ILE A 316 17.08 -2.76 3.60
CA ILE A 316 17.90 -3.63 2.74
C ILE A 316 18.85 -2.79 1.88
N GLU A 317 18.34 -1.77 1.22
CA GLU A 317 19.13 -0.96 0.29
C GLU A 317 20.13 -0.04 1.00
N ARG A 318 19.77 0.45 2.19
CA ARG A 318 20.69 1.21 3.05
C ARG A 318 21.83 0.33 3.57
N ILE A 319 21.54 -0.86 4.10
CA ILE A 319 22.60 -1.75 4.63
C ILE A 319 23.46 -2.32 3.50
N THR A 320 22.91 -2.52 2.29
CA THR A 320 23.66 -2.95 1.11
C THR A 320 24.66 -1.87 0.68
N ASP A 321 24.28 -0.60 0.64
CA ASP A 321 25.19 0.51 0.35
C ASP A 321 26.24 0.69 1.47
N ARG A 322 25.84 0.49 2.74
CA ARG A 322 26.78 0.51 3.87
C ARG A 322 27.84 -0.59 3.75
N PHE A 323 27.44 -1.78 3.29
CA PHE A 323 28.37 -2.89 3.05
C PHE A 323 29.32 -2.58 1.87
N ALA A 324 28.80 -2.02 0.77
CA ALA A 324 29.61 -1.58 -0.36
C ALA A 324 30.67 -0.54 0.06
N LEU A 325 30.28 0.41 0.91
CA LEU A 325 31.19 1.41 1.44
C LEU A 325 32.30 0.80 2.31
N GLU A 326 31.95 -0.16 3.18
CA GLU A 326 32.89 -0.83 4.08
C GLU A 326 34.01 -1.56 3.35
N ILE A 327 33.67 -2.25 2.25
CA ILE A 327 34.64 -3.01 1.44
C ILE A 327 35.24 -2.18 0.29
N GLY A 328 34.87 -0.92 0.15
CA GLY A 328 35.37 -0.03 -0.91
C GLY A 328 34.93 -0.42 -2.32
N LYS A 329 33.77 -1.08 -2.45
CA LYS A 329 33.23 -1.55 -3.74
C LYS A 329 32.19 -0.57 -4.28
N ASP A 330 32.12 -0.46 -5.62
CA ASP A 330 31.04 0.31 -6.26
C ASP A 330 29.68 -0.33 -5.94
N PRO A 331 28.65 0.47 -5.53
CA PRO A 331 27.34 -0.05 -5.16
C PRO A 331 26.62 -0.82 -6.26
N ALA A 332 26.80 -0.46 -7.54
CA ALA A 332 26.21 -1.19 -8.66
C ALA A 332 26.93 -2.54 -8.85
N ALA A 333 28.26 -2.54 -8.78
CA ALA A 333 29.06 -3.77 -8.89
C ALA A 333 28.73 -4.78 -7.77
N LEU A 334 28.50 -4.30 -6.53
CA LEU A 334 28.06 -5.15 -5.43
C LEU A 334 26.70 -5.79 -5.72
N ARG A 335 25.74 -5.01 -6.24
CA ARG A 335 24.40 -5.49 -6.58
C ARG A 335 24.43 -6.56 -7.68
N PHE A 336 25.16 -6.31 -8.77
CA PHE A 336 25.34 -7.31 -9.84
C PHE A 336 25.93 -8.63 -9.35
N GLN A 337 26.84 -8.59 -8.38
CA GLN A 337 27.44 -9.80 -7.81
C GLN A 337 26.44 -10.64 -7.02
N ASN A 338 25.46 -9.99 -6.37
CA ASN A 338 24.59 -10.64 -5.39
C ASN A 338 23.12 -10.75 -5.83
N PHE A 339 22.74 -10.29 -7.01
CA PHE A 339 21.37 -10.46 -7.50
C PHE A 339 20.96 -11.92 -7.63
N ILE A 340 19.71 -12.21 -7.33
CA ILE A 340 19.01 -13.40 -7.81
C ILE A 340 19.05 -13.35 -9.34
N LYS A 341 19.57 -14.40 -9.98
CA LYS A 341 19.70 -14.47 -11.43
C LYS A 341 18.38 -14.89 -12.07
N LYS A 342 18.15 -14.45 -13.30
CA LYS A 342 16.91 -14.75 -14.05
C LYS A 342 16.61 -16.25 -14.14
N GLU A 343 17.64 -17.07 -14.21
CA GLU A 343 17.56 -18.53 -14.33
C GLU A 343 17.20 -19.21 -13.01
N GLN A 344 17.24 -18.50 -11.88
CA GLN A 344 16.89 -19.02 -10.56
C GLN A 344 15.39 -18.95 -10.24
N PHE A 345 14.60 -18.27 -11.08
CA PHE A 345 13.16 -18.18 -10.87
C PHE A 345 12.39 -19.43 -11.34
N PRO A 346 11.35 -19.88 -10.61
CA PRO A 346 10.88 -19.29 -9.34
C PRO A 346 11.91 -19.44 -8.23
N TYR A 347 12.14 -18.35 -7.47
CA TYR A 347 13.18 -18.30 -6.44
C TYR A 347 12.58 -18.48 -5.04
N HIS A 348 13.10 -19.44 -4.29
CA HIS A 348 12.71 -19.68 -2.91
C HIS A 348 13.62 -18.90 -1.94
N SER A 349 13.08 -17.86 -1.33
CA SER A 349 13.82 -17.02 -0.38
C SER A 349 14.08 -17.74 0.94
N PRO A 350 15.14 -17.40 1.67
CA PRO A 350 15.40 -17.97 3.01
C PRO A 350 14.35 -17.57 4.06
N THR A 351 13.46 -16.63 3.74
CA THR A 351 12.30 -16.27 4.56
C THR A 351 11.03 -17.06 4.22
N GLY A 352 11.13 -18.05 3.29
CA GLY A 352 10.08 -19.02 2.99
C GLY A 352 9.09 -18.61 1.89
N TRP A 353 9.43 -17.61 1.07
CA TRP A 353 8.56 -17.13 -0.01
C TRP A 353 9.10 -17.52 -1.39
N GLU A 354 8.19 -17.79 -2.31
CA GLU A 354 8.50 -18.08 -3.70
C GLU A 354 8.28 -16.83 -4.57
N TYR A 355 9.36 -16.23 -5.06
CA TYR A 355 9.30 -15.13 -6.02
C TYR A 355 9.06 -15.70 -7.42
N ASP A 356 8.10 -15.10 -8.14
CA ASP A 356 7.54 -15.66 -9.37
C ASP A 356 8.44 -15.50 -10.61
N SER A 357 8.96 -14.32 -10.85
CA SER A 357 9.80 -13.99 -12.02
C SER A 357 10.53 -12.66 -11.81
N GLY A 358 11.65 -12.46 -12.51
CA GLY A 358 12.43 -11.22 -12.44
C GLY A 358 13.65 -11.23 -13.33
N ASP A 359 14.17 -10.04 -13.66
CA ASP A 359 15.45 -9.81 -14.32
C ASP A 359 16.07 -8.51 -13.77
N TYR A 360 16.59 -8.61 -12.53
CA TYR A 360 17.10 -7.44 -11.80
C TYR A 360 18.33 -6.82 -12.46
N GLU A 361 19.16 -7.65 -13.13
CA GLU A 361 20.30 -7.16 -13.89
C GLU A 361 19.88 -6.28 -15.07
N ALA A 362 18.85 -6.68 -15.82
CA ALA A 362 18.36 -5.91 -16.95
C ALA A 362 17.82 -4.55 -16.50
N GLY A 363 17.05 -4.51 -15.39
CA GLY A 363 16.54 -3.29 -14.80
C GLY A 363 17.66 -2.31 -14.42
N LEU A 364 18.67 -2.77 -13.66
CA LEU A 364 19.78 -1.91 -13.25
C LEU A 364 20.65 -1.46 -14.43
N LYS A 365 20.94 -2.34 -15.39
CA LYS A 365 21.67 -1.96 -16.62
C LYS A 365 20.95 -0.85 -17.39
N LEU A 366 19.62 -0.94 -17.50
CA LEU A 366 18.83 0.06 -18.19
C LEU A 366 18.82 1.41 -17.43
N ALA A 367 18.69 1.38 -16.10
CA ALA A 367 18.77 2.58 -15.26
C ALA A 367 20.15 3.25 -15.35
N MET A 368 21.24 2.47 -15.28
CA MET A 368 22.62 2.97 -15.42
C MET A 368 22.86 3.61 -16.78
N LYS A 369 22.35 2.98 -17.86
CA LYS A 369 22.39 3.57 -19.19
C LYS A 369 21.62 4.88 -19.26
N GLY A 370 20.45 4.96 -18.63
CA GLY A 370 19.61 6.15 -18.58
C GLY A 370 20.31 7.35 -17.96
N VAL A 371 21.05 7.16 -16.89
CA VAL A 371 21.80 8.25 -16.21
C VAL A 371 23.19 8.48 -16.77
N ASP A 372 23.71 7.59 -17.66
CA ASP A 372 25.11 7.60 -18.07
C ASP A 372 26.07 7.43 -16.86
N TYR A 373 25.87 6.32 -16.15
CA TYR A 373 26.43 6.09 -14.80
C TYR A 373 27.94 6.30 -14.70
N ASP A 374 28.71 5.82 -15.68
CA ASP A 374 30.17 5.90 -15.66
C ASP A 374 30.64 7.37 -15.74
N ASN A 375 30.05 8.16 -16.64
CA ASN A 375 30.34 9.59 -16.75
C ASN A 375 29.87 10.38 -15.53
N LEU A 376 28.74 10.01 -14.92
CA LEU A 376 28.31 10.61 -13.65
C LEU A 376 29.30 10.35 -12.51
N ARG A 377 29.90 9.15 -12.42
CA ARG A 377 30.94 8.87 -11.42
C ARG A 377 32.21 9.69 -11.66
N ILE A 378 32.57 9.95 -12.92
CA ILE A 378 33.69 10.84 -13.28
C ILE A 378 33.35 12.28 -12.87
N GLU A 379 32.18 12.79 -13.22
CA GLU A 379 31.71 14.13 -12.82
C GLU A 379 31.73 14.29 -11.29
N GLN A 380 31.20 13.29 -10.58
CA GLN A 380 31.21 13.30 -9.11
C GLN A 380 32.61 13.42 -8.53
N ALA A 381 33.55 12.66 -9.09
CA ALA A 381 34.93 12.71 -8.64
C ALA A 381 35.56 14.09 -8.85
N GLU A 382 35.28 14.75 -9.97
CA GLU A 382 35.75 16.12 -10.24
C GLU A 382 35.10 17.17 -9.33
N LYS A 383 33.80 17.04 -9.06
CA LYS A 383 33.06 17.90 -8.13
C LYS A 383 33.60 17.78 -6.69
N ARG A 384 33.85 16.56 -6.23
CA ARG A 384 34.45 16.28 -4.91
C ARG A 384 35.82 16.97 -4.71
N LYS A 385 36.67 17.02 -5.76
CA LYS A 385 37.96 17.75 -5.70
C LYS A 385 37.77 19.24 -5.46
N LYS A 386 36.61 19.78 -5.85
CA LYS A 386 36.26 21.20 -5.67
C LYS A 386 35.48 21.46 -4.37
N GLY A 387 35.21 20.45 -3.57
CA GLY A 387 34.36 20.55 -2.37
C GLY A 387 32.86 20.60 -2.65
N GLU A 388 32.42 20.35 -3.90
CA GLU A 388 31.00 20.32 -4.26
C GLU A 388 30.36 19.00 -3.81
N LEU A 389 29.16 19.09 -3.25
CA LEU A 389 28.42 17.94 -2.71
C LEU A 389 27.48 17.35 -3.79
N MET A 390 27.92 16.31 -4.46
CA MET A 390 27.11 15.55 -5.41
C MET A 390 27.06 14.09 -4.99
N GLY A 391 25.85 13.51 -4.97
CA GLY A 391 25.63 12.11 -4.65
C GLY A 391 24.86 11.34 -5.71
N ILE A 392 25.15 10.04 -5.81
CA ILE A 392 24.51 9.09 -6.71
C ILE A 392 24.06 7.92 -5.87
N GLY A 393 22.75 7.73 -5.73
CA GLY A 393 22.14 6.67 -4.94
C GLY A 393 21.38 5.66 -5.81
N LEU A 394 21.52 4.41 -5.46
CA LEU A 394 20.85 3.30 -6.11
C LEU A 394 19.84 2.66 -5.17
N SER A 395 18.77 2.14 -5.76
CA SER A 395 17.84 1.23 -5.10
C SER A 395 17.41 0.17 -6.10
N THR A 396 17.55 -1.08 -5.74
CA THR A 396 17.07 -2.23 -6.53
C THR A 396 16.17 -3.08 -5.64
N PHE A 397 14.95 -3.24 -6.05
CA PHE A 397 13.98 -3.88 -5.18
C PHE A 397 13.11 -4.89 -5.92
N THR A 398 12.61 -5.84 -5.16
CA THR A 398 11.41 -6.61 -5.49
C THR A 398 10.32 -6.26 -4.49
N GLU A 399 9.10 -6.30 -4.94
CA GLU A 399 7.91 -6.02 -4.14
C GLU A 399 7.01 -7.25 -4.14
N ILE A 400 6.15 -7.37 -3.13
CA ILE A 400 5.12 -8.39 -3.03
C ILE A 400 3.76 -7.75 -3.21
N VAL A 401 2.99 -8.18 -4.22
CA VAL A 401 1.69 -7.59 -4.54
C VAL A 401 0.63 -8.63 -4.85
N GLY A 402 -0.63 -8.18 -4.86
CA GLY A 402 -1.76 -9.02 -5.20
C GLY A 402 -2.32 -9.78 -4.00
N ALA A 403 -2.56 -9.08 -2.87
CA ALA A 403 -3.14 -9.66 -1.65
C ALA A 403 -4.25 -10.71 -1.95
N GLY A 404 -4.02 -11.93 -1.66
CA GLY A 404 -4.35 -13.27 -2.11
C GLY A 404 -3.03 -13.96 -2.42
N PRO A 405 -2.86 -15.22 -2.39
CA PRO A 405 -3.89 -16.28 -2.37
C PRO A 405 -4.57 -16.48 -1.01
N SER A 406 -5.75 -17.06 -1.06
CA SER A 406 -6.57 -17.34 0.13
C SER A 406 -5.91 -18.27 1.16
N LYS A 407 -4.92 -19.05 0.74
CA LYS A 407 -4.14 -19.93 1.63
C LYS A 407 -3.29 -19.15 2.64
N ASP A 408 -2.87 -17.92 2.30
CA ASP A 408 -1.91 -17.13 3.08
C ASP A 408 -2.54 -15.86 3.67
N PHE A 409 -3.68 -15.40 3.15
CA PHE A 409 -4.26 -14.10 3.49
C PHE A 409 -5.74 -14.17 3.81
N ASP A 410 -6.16 -13.41 4.82
CA ASP A 410 -7.56 -13.18 5.17
C ASP A 410 -7.78 -11.79 5.78
N ILE A 411 -9.03 -11.33 5.79
CA ILE A 411 -9.52 -10.19 6.56
C ILE A 411 -10.62 -10.68 7.47
N LEU A 412 -10.43 -10.60 8.78
CA LEU A 412 -11.39 -11.08 9.78
C LEU A 412 -11.84 -12.54 9.52
N GLY A 413 -10.93 -13.38 9.00
CA GLY A 413 -11.21 -14.76 8.62
C GLY A 413 -11.82 -14.96 7.22
N ILE A 414 -12.20 -13.89 6.54
CA ILE A 414 -12.68 -13.95 5.15
C ILE A 414 -11.46 -14.08 4.24
N LYS A 415 -11.42 -15.18 3.50
CA LYS A 415 -10.31 -15.50 2.59
C LYS A 415 -10.18 -14.49 1.45
N MET A 416 -8.92 -14.15 1.12
CA MET A 416 -8.63 -13.15 0.10
C MET A 416 -8.77 -13.74 -1.30
N PHE A 417 -9.72 -13.22 -2.05
CA PHE A 417 -9.97 -13.43 -3.47
C PHE A 417 -10.55 -12.15 -4.05
N ASP A 418 -10.81 -12.09 -5.34
CA ASP A 418 -11.65 -11.06 -5.92
C ASP A 418 -12.52 -11.59 -7.05
N SER A 419 -13.40 -10.76 -7.60
CA SER A 419 -14.43 -11.18 -8.51
C SER A 419 -14.67 -10.19 -9.64
N ALA A 420 -15.15 -10.72 -10.76
CA ALA A 420 -15.69 -9.96 -11.87
C ALA A 420 -16.95 -10.63 -12.42
N GLU A 421 -17.97 -9.84 -12.70
CA GLU A 421 -19.15 -10.20 -13.46
C GLU A 421 -19.11 -9.45 -14.79
N ILE A 422 -19.35 -10.14 -15.90
CA ILE A 422 -19.48 -9.53 -17.22
C ILE A 422 -20.84 -9.92 -17.78
N ARG A 423 -21.63 -8.92 -18.17
CA ARG A 423 -22.92 -9.09 -18.85
C ARG A 423 -22.91 -8.35 -20.17
N VAL A 424 -23.13 -9.06 -21.27
CA VAL A 424 -23.24 -8.45 -22.59
C VAL A 424 -24.70 -8.44 -23.03
N HIS A 425 -25.21 -7.27 -23.35
CA HIS A 425 -26.59 -7.07 -23.77
C HIS A 425 -26.78 -7.50 -25.25
N PRO A 426 -28.03 -7.76 -25.70
CA PRO A 426 -28.31 -8.12 -27.09
C PRO A 426 -27.79 -7.13 -28.13
N THR A 427 -27.53 -5.88 -27.72
CA THR A 427 -26.94 -4.83 -28.56
C THR A 427 -25.43 -4.97 -28.77
N GLY A 428 -24.78 -5.94 -28.10
CA GLY A 428 -23.33 -6.15 -28.14
C GLY A 428 -22.54 -5.26 -27.17
N LYS A 429 -23.19 -4.38 -26.39
CA LYS A 429 -22.55 -3.58 -25.34
C LYS A 429 -22.52 -4.36 -24.03
N ALA A 430 -21.50 -4.09 -23.20
CA ALA A 430 -21.28 -4.82 -21.95
C ALA A 430 -21.31 -3.91 -20.73
N ILE A 431 -21.73 -4.47 -19.60
CA ILE A 431 -21.49 -3.96 -18.26
C ILE A 431 -20.63 -4.99 -17.54
N ALA A 432 -19.57 -4.54 -16.90
CA ALA A 432 -18.74 -5.39 -16.06
C ALA A 432 -18.66 -4.82 -14.64
N ARG A 433 -18.87 -5.68 -13.63
CA ARG A 433 -18.92 -5.34 -12.22
C ARG A 433 -17.82 -6.04 -11.47
N PHE A 434 -17.21 -5.32 -10.53
CA PHE A 434 -16.03 -5.79 -9.81
C PHE A 434 -16.18 -5.64 -8.31
N GLY A 435 -15.55 -6.56 -7.55
CA GLY A 435 -15.45 -6.47 -6.10
C GLY A 435 -14.41 -5.47 -5.60
N THR A 436 -13.57 -4.94 -6.48
CA THR A 436 -12.61 -3.85 -6.22
C THR A 436 -13.28 -2.48 -6.21
N LYS A 437 -12.51 -1.43 -5.86
CA LYS A 437 -12.94 -0.02 -5.95
C LYS A 437 -11.80 0.87 -6.40
N SER A 438 -12.02 1.60 -7.49
CA SER A 438 -11.10 2.61 -7.99
C SER A 438 -10.99 3.81 -7.04
N GLN A 439 -9.77 4.35 -6.92
CA GLN A 439 -9.47 5.56 -6.14
C GLN A 439 -8.77 6.61 -7.02
N GLY A 440 -8.98 6.52 -8.35
CA GLY A 440 -8.36 7.36 -9.36
C GLY A 440 -7.26 6.68 -10.19
N GLN A 441 -6.98 5.38 -9.99
CA GLN A 441 -5.94 4.66 -10.73
C GLN A 441 -6.40 4.10 -12.09
N GLY A 442 -7.59 4.45 -12.56
CA GLY A 442 -8.04 4.17 -13.93
C GLY A 442 -8.52 2.76 -14.19
N HIS A 443 -9.18 2.11 -13.21
CA HIS A 443 -9.77 0.78 -13.36
C HIS A 443 -10.76 0.73 -14.53
N GLU A 444 -11.56 1.77 -14.73
CA GLU A 444 -12.56 1.88 -15.80
C GLU A 444 -11.93 1.63 -17.17
N THR A 445 -10.73 2.16 -17.38
CA THR A 445 -9.99 1.99 -18.63
C THR A 445 -9.32 0.63 -18.71
N THR A 446 -8.57 0.24 -17.67
CA THR A 446 -7.77 -0.98 -17.71
C THR A 446 -8.61 -2.25 -17.74
N TYR A 447 -9.70 -2.34 -16.98
CA TYR A 447 -10.61 -3.47 -17.01
C TYR A 447 -11.37 -3.56 -18.33
N ALA A 448 -11.82 -2.41 -18.87
CA ALA A 448 -12.45 -2.38 -20.18
C ALA A 448 -11.49 -2.87 -21.28
N GLN A 449 -10.19 -2.50 -21.22
CA GLN A 449 -9.18 -3.00 -22.16
C GLN A 449 -8.93 -4.50 -22.03
N ILE A 450 -8.85 -5.04 -20.82
CA ILE A 450 -8.73 -6.49 -20.59
C ILE A 450 -9.89 -7.25 -21.22
N ILE A 451 -11.12 -6.81 -20.97
CA ILE A 451 -12.32 -7.45 -21.50
C ILE A 451 -12.41 -7.30 -23.02
N ALA A 452 -12.05 -6.12 -23.54
CA ALA A 452 -12.02 -5.84 -24.97
C ALA A 452 -11.07 -6.79 -25.71
N GLU A 453 -9.88 -7.03 -25.20
CA GLU A 453 -8.91 -7.96 -25.79
C GLU A 453 -9.40 -9.40 -25.78
N GLU A 454 -10.02 -9.84 -24.69
CA GLU A 454 -10.51 -11.24 -24.54
C GLU A 454 -11.79 -11.51 -25.36
N LEU A 455 -12.68 -10.54 -25.56
CA LEU A 455 -13.96 -10.72 -26.23
C LEU A 455 -14.08 -10.01 -27.59
N GLY A 456 -13.19 -9.06 -27.90
CA GLY A 456 -13.28 -8.25 -29.11
C GLY A 456 -14.44 -7.25 -29.11
N ILE A 457 -14.99 -6.91 -27.96
CA ILE A 457 -15.93 -5.82 -27.79
C ILE A 457 -15.11 -4.53 -27.61
N PRO A 458 -15.38 -3.45 -28.37
CA PRO A 458 -14.64 -2.21 -28.20
C PRO A 458 -14.68 -1.71 -26.75
N ALA A 459 -13.54 -1.31 -26.17
CA ALA A 459 -13.46 -0.87 -24.76
C ALA A 459 -14.44 0.25 -24.43
N LYS A 460 -14.72 1.17 -25.38
CA LYS A 460 -15.71 2.25 -25.22
C LYS A 460 -17.16 1.76 -25.08
N ASP A 461 -17.44 0.50 -25.42
CA ASP A 461 -18.75 -0.13 -25.33
C ASP A 461 -18.88 -1.05 -24.11
N ILE A 462 -17.90 -1.00 -23.21
CA ILE A 462 -17.85 -1.73 -21.93
C ILE A 462 -17.90 -0.72 -20.78
N GLN A 463 -19.00 -0.73 -20.05
CA GLN A 463 -19.16 0.07 -18.84
C GLN A 463 -18.61 -0.71 -17.64
N ILE A 464 -17.76 -0.08 -16.84
CA ILE A 464 -17.23 -0.65 -15.61
C ILE A 464 -17.97 -0.05 -14.40
N GLU A 465 -18.39 -0.92 -13.49
CA GLU A 465 -19.09 -0.56 -12.25
C GLU A 465 -18.37 -1.17 -11.05
N GLU A 466 -18.11 -0.35 -10.04
CA GLU A 466 -17.44 -0.72 -8.78
C GLU A 466 -18.06 0.02 -7.61
N GLY A 467 -17.89 -0.52 -6.41
CA GLY A 467 -18.13 0.22 -5.17
C GLY A 467 -19.52 0.11 -4.55
N ASP A 468 -20.45 -0.62 -5.14
CA ASP A 468 -21.80 -0.84 -4.60
C ASP A 468 -21.98 -2.32 -4.20
N THR A 469 -22.17 -2.57 -2.92
CA THR A 469 -22.25 -3.93 -2.36
C THR A 469 -23.47 -4.72 -2.77
N ASP A 470 -24.52 -4.07 -3.28
CA ASP A 470 -25.73 -4.76 -3.71
C ASP A 470 -25.68 -5.14 -5.19
N THR A 471 -24.88 -4.47 -6.00
CA THR A 471 -24.82 -4.71 -7.45
C THR A 471 -23.53 -5.42 -7.88
N ALA A 472 -22.41 -5.16 -7.21
CA ALA A 472 -21.12 -5.81 -7.52
C ALA A 472 -21.03 -7.18 -6.85
N PRO A 473 -20.38 -8.18 -7.49
CA PRO A 473 -20.08 -9.43 -6.85
C PRO A 473 -19.11 -9.24 -5.68
N TYR A 474 -19.14 -10.12 -4.68
CA TYR A 474 -18.36 -9.99 -3.47
C TYR A 474 -16.85 -9.95 -3.78
N GLY A 475 -16.14 -8.98 -3.24
CA GLY A 475 -14.70 -8.85 -3.33
C GLY A 475 -14.14 -8.03 -2.18
N LEU A 476 -12.82 -8.02 -2.02
CA LEU A 476 -12.19 -7.43 -0.83
C LEU A 476 -11.61 -6.04 -1.04
N GLY A 477 -11.86 -5.43 -2.22
CA GLY A 477 -11.47 -4.05 -2.47
C GLY A 477 -10.07 -3.89 -3.04
N THR A 478 -9.56 -2.64 -3.03
CA THR A 478 -8.33 -2.22 -3.69
C THR A 478 -7.30 -1.70 -2.71
N TYR A 479 -6.23 -2.44 -2.52
CA TYR A 479 -5.01 -2.14 -1.75
C TYR A 479 -3.93 -3.15 -2.14
N ALA A 480 -2.67 -2.97 -1.70
CA ALA A 480 -1.56 -3.88 -1.96
C ALA A 480 -1.42 -4.25 -3.44
N SER A 481 -1.66 -3.29 -4.32
CA SER A 481 -1.58 -3.42 -5.79
C SER A 481 -2.30 -4.65 -6.36
N ARG A 482 -3.41 -5.09 -5.69
CA ARG A 482 -4.10 -6.36 -5.99
C ARG A 482 -5.10 -6.30 -7.15
N SER A 483 -5.53 -5.12 -7.57
CA SER A 483 -6.64 -4.98 -8.54
C SER A 483 -6.35 -5.70 -9.86
N THR A 484 -5.21 -5.48 -10.49
CA THR A 484 -4.83 -6.21 -11.71
C THR A 484 -4.56 -7.69 -11.43
N PRO A 485 -3.74 -8.08 -10.42
CA PRO A 485 -3.44 -9.49 -10.14
C PRO A 485 -4.66 -10.35 -9.76
N THR A 486 -5.68 -9.79 -9.13
CA THR A 486 -6.86 -10.55 -8.68
C THR A 486 -8.10 -10.25 -9.51
N ALA A 487 -8.65 -9.03 -9.46
CA ALA A 487 -9.86 -8.68 -10.18
C ALA A 487 -9.66 -8.61 -11.70
N GLY A 488 -8.49 -8.14 -12.17
CA GLY A 488 -8.12 -8.21 -13.58
C GLY A 488 -8.05 -9.65 -14.08
N ALA A 489 -7.48 -10.56 -13.30
CA ALA A 489 -7.48 -11.98 -13.61
C ALA A 489 -8.90 -12.57 -13.58
N ALA A 490 -9.76 -12.17 -12.64
CA ALA A 490 -11.17 -12.56 -12.61
C ALA A 490 -11.89 -12.12 -13.89
N ALA A 491 -11.62 -10.91 -14.38
CA ALA A 491 -12.17 -10.42 -15.66
C ALA A 491 -11.73 -11.26 -16.86
N VAL A 492 -10.44 -11.61 -16.95
CA VAL A 492 -9.91 -12.52 -17.97
C VAL A 492 -10.66 -13.85 -17.93
N MET A 493 -10.81 -14.45 -16.75
CA MET A 493 -11.43 -15.76 -16.60
C MET A 493 -12.93 -15.71 -16.87
N ALA A 494 -13.65 -14.65 -16.47
CA ALA A 494 -15.05 -14.44 -16.81
C ALA A 494 -15.23 -14.25 -18.32
N ALA A 495 -14.38 -13.46 -18.97
CA ALA A 495 -14.41 -13.27 -20.42
C ALA A 495 -14.13 -14.58 -21.18
N ARG A 496 -13.18 -15.41 -20.72
CA ARG A 496 -12.90 -16.72 -21.31
C ARG A 496 -14.08 -17.70 -21.17
N LYS A 497 -14.81 -17.68 -20.05
CA LYS A 497 -16.08 -18.44 -19.92
C LYS A 497 -17.11 -18.00 -20.96
N LEU A 498 -17.23 -16.71 -21.20
CA LEU A 498 -18.11 -16.16 -22.24
C LEU A 498 -17.64 -16.54 -23.64
N ARG A 499 -16.35 -16.53 -23.90
CA ARG A 499 -15.76 -16.98 -25.17
C ARG A 499 -16.04 -18.47 -25.45
N ASP A 500 -15.96 -19.31 -24.41
CA ASP A 500 -16.31 -20.74 -24.54
C ASP A 500 -17.80 -20.93 -24.85
N LYS A 501 -18.68 -20.13 -24.23
CA LYS A 501 -20.09 -20.10 -24.57
C LYS A 501 -20.32 -19.60 -25.99
N ALA A 502 -19.60 -18.53 -26.39
CA ALA A 502 -19.65 -17.99 -27.74
C ALA A 502 -19.23 -19.03 -28.80
N LYS A 503 -18.18 -19.81 -28.54
CA LYS A 503 -17.72 -20.88 -29.43
C LYS A 503 -18.80 -21.87 -29.73
N LYS A 504 -19.57 -22.34 -28.74
CA LYS A 504 -20.69 -23.29 -28.90
C LYS A 504 -21.81 -22.68 -29.72
N ILE A 505 -22.17 -21.44 -29.50
CA ILE A 505 -23.18 -20.72 -30.27
C ILE A 505 -22.72 -20.52 -31.71
N ALA A 506 -21.47 -20.14 -31.94
CA ALA A 506 -20.89 -19.97 -33.26
C ALA A 506 -20.90 -21.29 -34.05
N ALA A 507 -20.52 -22.42 -33.44
CA ALA A 507 -20.56 -23.73 -34.01
C ALA A 507 -21.99 -24.12 -34.47
N TYR A 508 -22.97 -23.86 -33.61
CA TYR A 508 -24.40 -24.06 -33.91
C TYR A 508 -24.88 -23.21 -35.08
N LEU A 509 -24.53 -21.90 -35.08
CA LEU A 509 -24.97 -20.99 -36.16
C LEU A 509 -24.30 -21.24 -37.51
N LEU A 510 -23.09 -21.80 -37.50
CA LEU A 510 -22.30 -22.10 -38.69
C LEU A 510 -22.46 -23.57 -39.13
N GLU A 511 -23.17 -24.37 -38.36
CA GLU A 511 -23.40 -25.81 -38.59
C GLU A 511 -22.08 -26.60 -38.73
N VAL A 512 -21.13 -26.35 -37.84
CA VAL A 512 -19.80 -26.98 -37.80
C VAL A 512 -19.47 -27.48 -36.39
N SER A 513 -18.42 -28.31 -36.27
CA SER A 513 -17.87 -28.68 -34.96
C SER A 513 -17.18 -27.47 -34.29
N GLU A 514 -17.19 -27.44 -32.96
CA GLU A 514 -16.40 -26.46 -32.19
C GLU A 514 -14.89 -26.53 -32.51
N ASP A 515 -14.39 -27.72 -32.88
CA ASP A 515 -12.97 -27.92 -33.22
C ASP A 515 -12.61 -27.36 -34.61
N ASP A 516 -13.60 -27.11 -35.46
CA ASP A 516 -13.41 -26.49 -36.77
C ASP A 516 -13.39 -24.95 -36.70
N LEU A 517 -13.53 -24.35 -35.53
CA LEU A 517 -13.55 -22.91 -35.34
C LEU A 517 -12.19 -22.38 -34.91
N GLU A 518 -11.84 -21.22 -35.47
CA GLU A 518 -10.75 -20.36 -35.03
C GLU A 518 -11.31 -19.09 -34.41
N TRP A 519 -10.68 -18.65 -33.31
CA TRP A 519 -10.98 -17.41 -32.63
C TRP A 519 -10.03 -16.29 -33.03
N GLU A 520 -10.58 -15.17 -33.39
CA GLU A 520 -9.92 -13.86 -33.39
C GLU A 520 -10.71 -12.91 -32.49
N PRO A 521 -10.10 -11.94 -31.79
CA PRO A 521 -10.87 -11.00 -30.97
C PRO A 521 -12.07 -10.42 -31.75
N GLY A 522 -13.28 -10.70 -31.26
CA GLY A 522 -14.53 -10.24 -31.84
C GLY A 522 -15.20 -11.18 -32.85
N LYS A 523 -14.60 -12.31 -33.26
CA LYS A 523 -15.28 -13.27 -34.17
C LYS A 523 -14.77 -14.71 -34.08
N PHE A 524 -15.65 -15.64 -34.42
CA PHE A 524 -15.29 -17.00 -34.76
C PHE A 524 -15.42 -17.25 -36.26
N SER A 525 -14.43 -17.86 -36.89
CA SER A 525 -14.42 -18.25 -38.29
C SER A 525 -14.13 -19.73 -38.43
N VAL A 526 -14.62 -20.34 -39.57
CA VAL A 526 -14.34 -21.74 -39.87
C VAL A 526 -12.92 -21.88 -40.42
N LYS A 527 -12.17 -22.86 -39.88
CA LYS A 527 -10.81 -23.17 -40.34
C LYS A 527 -10.80 -23.48 -41.82
N GLY A 528 -9.96 -22.79 -42.58
CA GLY A 528 -9.86 -22.94 -44.04
C GLY A 528 -11.00 -22.31 -44.84
N ALA A 529 -11.98 -21.65 -44.21
CA ALA A 529 -13.08 -20.92 -44.83
C ALA A 529 -13.41 -19.62 -44.05
N PRO A 530 -12.48 -18.66 -43.93
CA PRO A 530 -12.62 -17.49 -43.03
C PRO A 530 -13.78 -16.55 -43.42
N GLU A 531 -14.32 -16.65 -44.61
CA GLU A 531 -15.55 -15.97 -45.02
C GLU A 531 -16.81 -16.50 -44.30
N LYS A 532 -16.77 -17.76 -43.82
CA LYS A 532 -17.77 -18.34 -42.94
C LYS A 532 -17.43 -17.99 -41.49
N SER A 533 -17.99 -16.91 -41.01
CA SER A 533 -17.68 -16.39 -39.66
C SER A 533 -18.94 -15.83 -38.98
N LYS A 534 -18.86 -15.69 -37.67
CA LYS A 534 -19.83 -14.98 -36.82
C LYS A 534 -19.11 -14.04 -35.91
N THR A 535 -19.55 -12.79 -35.93
CA THR A 535 -19.08 -11.76 -35.03
C THR A 535 -19.58 -11.97 -33.61
N ILE A 536 -18.88 -11.48 -32.61
CA ILE A 536 -19.31 -11.56 -31.21
C ILE A 536 -20.71 -10.93 -31.01
N GLN A 537 -21.04 -9.88 -31.76
CA GLN A 537 -22.36 -9.23 -31.71
C GLN A 537 -23.48 -10.15 -32.22
N GLU A 538 -23.26 -10.85 -33.36
CA GLU A 538 -24.22 -11.83 -33.87
C GLU A 538 -24.40 -13.01 -32.91
N ILE A 539 -23.29 -13.49 -32.30
CA ILE A 539 -23.29 -14.58 -31.33
C ILE A 539 -24.03 -14.17 -30.05
N VAL A 540 -23.74 -12.97 -29.54
CA VAL A 540 -24.43 -12.42 -28.37
C VAL A 540 -25.93 -12.26 -28.63
N PHE A 541 -26.31 -11.69 -29.78
CA PHE A 541 -27.72 -11.57 -30.15
C PHE A 541 -28.40 -12.97 -30.22
N ALA A 542 -27.72 -13.94 -30.84
CA ALA A 542 -28.22 -15.30 -30.91
C ALA A 542 -28.37 -15.99 -29.53
N SER A 543 -27.52 -15.63 -28.56
CA SER A 543 -27.65 -16.18 -27.19
C SER A 543 -28.99 -15.82 -26.50
N TYR A 544 -29.64 -14.78 -26.97
CA TYR A 544 -30.96 -14.34 -26.49
C TYR A 544 -32.12 -14.79 -27.39
N THR A 545 -31.86 -15.12 -28.67
CA THR A 545 -32.90 -15.32 -29.66
C THR A 545 -32.87 -16.66 -30.37
N ASN A 546 -31.70 -17.28 -30.55
CA ASN A 546 -31.50 -18.53 -31.29
C ASN A 546 -30.23 -19.27 -30.81
N HIS A 547 -30.26 -19.78 -29.59
CA HIS A 547 -29.16 -20.56 -29.02
C HIS A 547 -29.41 -22.07 -29.12
N PRO A 548 -28.37 -22.92 -28.98
CA PRO A 548 -28.53 -24.38 -28.99
C PRO A 548 -29.53 -24.85 -27.92
N GLN A 549 -30.29 -25.90 -28.25
CA GLN A 549 -31.22 -26.50 -27.31
C GLN A 549 -30.48 -27.04 -26.07
N GLY A 550 -31.01 -26.74 -24.87
CA GLY A 550 -30.40 -27.12 -23.59
C GLY A 550 -29.32 -26.16 -23.08
N MET A 551 -28.97 -25.11 -23.86
CA MET A 551 -28.12 -24.05 -23.39
C MET A 551 -28.98 -22.99 -22.68
N GLU A 552 -28.45 -22.44 -21.60
CA GLU A 552 -29.04 -21.28 -20.90
C GLU A 552 -28.97 -20.01 -21.76
N ALA A 553 -30.10 -19.29 -21.86
CA ALA A 553 -30.18 -18.04 -22.59
C ALA A 553 -29.35 -16.93 -21.92
N GLY A 554 -29.07 -15.83 -22.67
CA GLY A 554 -28.30 -14.70 -22.17
C GLY A 554 -26.80 -14.85 -22.35
N PHE A 555 -26.05 -13.78 -22.08
CA PHE A 555 -24.61 -13.76 -22.26
C PHE A 555 -23.94 -13.05 -21.07
N GLU A 556 -23.85 -13.77 -19.95
CA GLU A 556 -23.25 -13.30 -18.72
C GLU A 556 -22.43 -14.39 -18.03
N ALA A 557 -21.39 -13.98 -17.31
CA ALA A 557 -20.57 -14.85 -16.50
C ALA A 557 -19.98 -14.11 -15.31
N THR A 558 -19.95 -14.78 -14.16
CA THR A 558 -19.23 -14.34 -12.97
C THR A 558 -18.06 -15.29 -12.71
N HIS A 559 -16.92 -14.72 -12.28
CA HIS A 559 -15.78 -15.49 -11.84
C HIS A 559 -15.20 -14.91 -10.54
N TYR A 560 -15.01 -15.78 -9.55
CA TYR A 560 -14.28 -15.53 -8.34
C TYR A 560 -12.88 -16.09 -8.52
N TYR A 561 -11.86 -15.23 -8.46
CA TYR A 561 -10.48 -15.62 -8.73
C TYR A 561 -9.67 -15.62 -7.45
N ASP A 562 -9.13 -16.80 -7.12
CA ASP A 562 -8.15 -17.00 -6.06
C ASP A 562 -6.79 -17.25 -6.72
N PRO A 563 -5.82 -16.34 -6.62
CA PRO A 563 -4.55 -16.51 -7.29
C PRO A 563 -3.75 -17.67 -6.69
N PRO A 564 -3.00 -18.43 -7.50
CA PRO A 564 -2.19 -19.55 -7.01
C PRO A 564 -1.00 -19.08 -6.14
N ASN A 565 -0.51 -17.89 -6.37
CA ASN A 565 0.55 -17.22 -5.61
C ASN A 565 0.46 -15.69 -5.82
N LEU A 566 1.25 -14.95 -5.06
CA LEU A 566 1.48 -13.52 -5.24
C LEU A 566 2.24 -13.24 -6.54
N THR A 567 2.27 -11.98 -6.96
CA THR A 567 3.13 -11.51 -8.05
C THR A 567 4.20 -10.58 -7.49
N PHE A 568 5.39 -10.60 -8.10
CA PHE A 568 6.57 -9.89 -7.60
C PHE A 568 7.07 -8.89 -8.66
N PRO A 569 6.51 -7.67 -8.71
CA PRO A 569 7.09 -6.60 -9.50
C PRO A 569 8.43 -6.19 -8.90
N SER A 570 9.26 -5.55 -9.72
CA SER A 570 10.59 -5.12 -9.30
C SER A 570 10.94 -3.77 -9.91
N GLY A 571 12.00 -3.14 -9.39
CA GLY A 571 12.49 -1.90 -9.94
C GLY A 571 13.98 -1.68 -9.68
N ALA A 572 14.55 -0.80 -10.50
CA ALA A 572 15.91 -0.31 -10.34
C ALA A 572 15.90 1.21 -10.53
N TYR A 573 16.21 1.94 -9.46
CA TYR A 573 16.15 3.39 -9.41
C TYR A 573 17.52 3.98 -9.16
N ILE A 574 17.83 5.07 -9.85
CA ILE A 574 19.05 5.86 -9.64
C ILE A 574 18.66 7.32 -9.43
N CYS A 575 19.03 7.83 -8.27
CA CYS A 575 18.85 9.24 -7.89
C CYS A 575 20.19 9.96 -7.93
N VAL A 576 20.20 11.16 -8.49
CA VAL A 576 21.34 12.07 -8.49
C VAL A 576 20.95 13.34 -7.75
N VAL A 577 21.69 13.68 -6.71
CA VAL A 577 21.48 14.89 -5.93
C VAL A 577 22.67 15.81 -5.99
N ASP A 578 22.40 17.12 -5.99
CA ASP A 578 23.36 18.16 -5.62
C ASP A 578 22.91 18.77 -4.28
N ILE A 579 23.84 19.01 -3.36
CA ILE A 579 23.56 19.61 -2.06
C ILE A 579 24.33 20.94 -2.01
N ASP A 580 23.62 22.01 -1.74
CA ASP A 580 24.24 23.33 -1.57
C ASP A 580 25.15 23.34 -0.32
N SER A 581 26.38 23.80 -0.47
CA SER A 581 27.39 23.75 0.61
C SER A 581 27.12 24.76 1.74
N ASP A 582 26.33 25.80 1.49
CA ASP A 582 26.09 26.90 2.44
C ASP A 582 24.75 26.70 3.18
N THR A 583 23.71 26.26 2.46
CA THR A 583 22.36 26.10 2.99
C THR A 583 21.98 24.64 3.29
N PHE A 584 22.72 23.69 2.75
CA PHE A 584 22.46 22.25 2.77
C PHE A 584 21.14 21.86 2.08
N GLU A 585 20.59 22.75 1.27
CA GLU A 585 19.42 22.44 0.45
C GLU A 585 19.74 21.31 -0.52
N ILE A 586 18.83 20.32 -0.59
CA ILE A 586 18.98 19.13 -1.42
C ILE A 586 18.19 19.33 -2.71
N LYS A 587 18.87 19.28 -3.83
CA LYS A 587 18.25 19.30 -5.16
C LYS A 587 18.34 17.92 -5.80
N VAL A 588 17.20 17.28 -6.03
CA VAL A 588 17.14 16.10 -6.89
C VAL A 588 17.34 16.54 -8.33
N ARG A 589 18.55 16.32 -8.86
CA ARG A 589 18.94 16.75 -10.21
C ARG A 589 18.37 15.84 -11.28
N ARG A 590 18.42 14.52 -11.04
CA ARG A 590 17.87 13.49 -11.92
C ARG A 590 17.32 12.34 -11.10
N PHE A 591 16.27 11.73 -11.57
CA PHE A 591 15.75 10.50 -11.02
C PHE A 591 15.32 9.58 -12.16
N VAL A 592 16.01 8.47 -12.34
CA VAL A 592 15.69 7.44 -13.32
C VAL A 592 15.06 6.26 -12.60
N ALA A 593 13.86 5.88 -13.02
CA ALA A 593 13.10 4.75 -12.46
C ALA A 593 12.76 3.74 -13.56
N ILE A 594 13.26 2.52 -13.39
CA ILE A 594 12.95 1.39 -14.27
C ILE A 594 12.17 0.38 -13.48
N ASP A 595 10.92 0.15 -13.88
CA ASP A 595 10.00 -0.79 -13.24
C ASP A 595 9.79 -2.04 -14.09
N ASP A 596 9.45 -3.15 -13.45
CA ASP A 596 8.97 -4.38 -14.07
C ASP A 596 7.66 -4.81 -13.43
N ALA A 597 6.57 -4.65 -14.14
CA ALA A 597 5.23 -5.06 -13.72
C ALA A 597 4.65 -6.16 -14.64
N GLY A 598 5.52 -6.96 -15.25
CA GLY A 598 5.11 -7.96 -16.25
C GLY A 598 4.49 -7.29 -17.47
N HIS A 599 3.42 -7.86 -18.00
CA HIS A 599 2.70 -7.26 -19.12
C HIS A 599 1.88 -6.03 -18.67
N ILE A 600 2.21 -4.88 -19.21
CA ILE A 600 1.53 -3.61 -18.93
C ILE A 600 0.23 -3.53 -19.75
N ILE A 601 -0.90 -3.34 -19.07
CA ILE A 601 -2.22 -3.22 -19.71
C ILE A 601 -2.36 -1.89 -20.45
N ASN A 602 -2.04 -0.78 -19.77
CA ASN A 602 -2.10 0.57 -20.32
C ASN A 602 -0.85 1.36 -19.93
N PRO A 603 0.04 1.67 -20.91
CA PRO A 603 1.30 2.36 -20.60
C PRO A 603 1.12 3.74 -19.98
N MET A 604 0.13 4.53 -20.40
CA MET A 604 -0.11 5.87 -19.87
C MET A 604 -0.56 5.81 -18.39
N ILE A 605 -1.47 4.89 -18.07
CA ILE A 605 -1.94 4.70 -16.69
C ILE A 605 -0.80 4.16 -15.82
N ALA A 606 -0.03 3.18 -16.29
CA ALA A 606 1.11 2.64 -15.57
C ALA A 606 2.15 3.75 -15.28
N GLN A 607 2.50 4.56 -16.28
CA GLN A 607 3.40 5.69 -16.10
C GLN A 607 2.86 6.72 -15.09
N GLY A 608 1.55 7.01 -15.12
CA GLY A 608 0.89 7.87 -14.14
C GLY A 608 0.99 7.33 -12.71
N GLN A 609 0.87 6.01 -12.52
CA GLN A 609 1.08 5.35 -11.24
C GLN A 609 2.54 5.48 -10.78
N VAL A 610 3.50 5.34 -11.70
CA VAL A 610 4.93 5.50 -11.40
C VAL A 610 5.22 6.93 -10.95
N HIS A 611 4.84 7.94 -11.72
CA HIS A 611 5.08 9.35 -11.39
C HIS A 611 4.46 9.74 -10.04
N GLY A 612 3.19 9.38 -9.81
CA GLY A 612 2.51 9.64 -8.54
C GLY A 612 3.13 8.90 -7.36
N GLY A 613 3.62 7.67 -7.58
CA GLY A 613 4.32 6.90 -6.55
C GLY A 613 5.70 7.46 -6.21
N LEU A 614 6.46 7.91 -7.19
CA LEU A 614 7.75 8.58 -6.97
C LEU A 614 7.59 9.86 -6.15
N THR A 615 6.57 10.68 -6.45
CA THR A 615 6.27 11.89 -5.66
C THR A 615 5.94 11.55 -4.20
N GLN A 616 5.13 10.53 -3.96
CA GLN A 616 4.88 10.04 -2.59
C GLN A 616 6.10 9.34 -1.97
N GLY A 617 7.02 8.83 -2.77
CA GLY A 617 8.25 8.21 -2.28
C GLY A 617 9.32 9.20 -1.82
N ILE A 618 9.43 10.37 -2.46
CA ILE A 618 10.34 11.43 -1.99
C ILE A 618 9.87 12.08 -0.69
N ALA A 619 8.58 12.05 -0.42
CA ALA A 619 7.97 12.67 0.74
C ALA A 619 8.58 12.18 2.08
N PRO A 620 8.56 10.88 2.42
CA PRO A 620 9.18 10.39 3.64
C PRO A 620 10.71 10.48 3.61
N ALA A 621 11.33 10.55 2.42
CA ALA A 621 12.77 10.67 2.32
C ALA A 621 13.31 12.06 2.72
N MET A 622 12.53 13.12 2.48
CA MET A 622 13.01 14.50 2.57
C MET A 622 12.11 15.46 3.35
N TYR A 623 10.82 15.15 3.56
CA TYR A 623 9.82 16.13 4.00
C TYR A 623 8.92 15.67 5.12
N GLU A 624 8.30 14.49 4.99
CA GLU A 624 7.20 14.05 5.84
C GLU A 624 7.68 13.35 7.12
N GLU A 625 7.28 13.86 8.26
CA GLU A 625 7.33 13.19 9.56
C GLU A 625 6.25 13.78 10.49
N LEU A 626 5.71 12.97 11.40
CA LEU A 626 4.90 13.45 12.50
C LEU A 626 5.76 13.52 13.76
N ILE A 627 5.74 14.66 14.40
CA ILE A 627 6.54 14.95 15.59
C ILE A 627 5.62 15.03 16.80
N TYR A 628 5.98 14.29 17.84
CA TYR A 628 5.30 14.28 19.12
C TYR A 628 6.23 14.84 20.21
N ASP A 629 5.67 15.59 21.15
CA ASP A 629 6.39 15.94 22.39
C ASP A 629 6.32 14.78 23.41
N ASP A 630 6.98 14.95 24.54
CA ASP A 630 7.03 13.96 25.62
C ASP A 630 5.66 13.71 26.28
N ASP A 631 4.71 14.61 26.12
CA ASP A 631 3.34 14.52 26.60
C ASP A 631 2.37 13.87 25.56
N GLY A 632 2.87 13.54 24.38
CA GLY A 632 2.11 12.90 23.28
C GLY A 632 1.32 13.89 22.42
N ASN A 633 1.60 15.19 22.49
CA ASN A 633 0.99 16.16 21.62
C ASN A 633 1.66 16.17 20.25
N ILE A 634 0.86 16.26 19.19
CA ILE A 634 1.33 16.41 17.81
C ILE A 634 1.76 17.85 17.58
N LEU A 635 3.04 18.06 17.25
CA LEU A 635 3.60 19.39 17.07
C LEU A 635 3.40 19.97 15.66
N ASN A 636 3.12 19.12 14.68
CA ASN A 636 2.99 19.49 13.27
C ASN A 636 1.76 18.88 12.58
N GLY A 637 0.61 18.94 13.26
CA GLY A 637 -0.66 18.36 12.80
C GLY A 637 -1.47 19.24 11.82
N THR A 638 -0.83 20.12 11.04
CA THR A 638 -1.46 20.95 10.00
C THR A 638 -0.64 20.92 8.72
N LEU A 639 -1.24 21.26 7.55
CA LEU A 639 -0.50 21.38 6.29
C LEU A 639 0.49 22.56 6.25
N MET A 640 0.53 23.42 7.28
CA MET A 640 1.58 24.44 7.42
C MET A 640 2.91 23.81 7.90
N ASP A 641 2.83 22.73 8.64
CA ASP A 641 3.97 22.14 9.36
C ASP A 641 4.25 20.70 8.90
N TYR A 642 3.22 19.96 8.46
CA TYR A 642 3.36 18.66 7.82
C TYR A 642 3.57 18.85 6.32
N LEU A 643 4.81 18.63 5.87
CA LEU A 643 5.27 19.02 4.54
C LEU A 643 4.97 17.98 3.47
N VAL A 644 3.79 18.08 2.85
CA VAL A 644 3.46 17.28 1.66
C VAL A 644 4.14 17.93 0.43
N PRO A 645 4.90 17.18 -0.40
CA PRO A 645 5.52 17.71 -1.60
C PRO A 645 4.50 18.31 -2.58
N THR A 646 4.82 19.46 -3.13
CA THR A 646 4.05 20.09 -4.19
C THR A 646 4.67 19.81 -5.56
N ALA A 647 4.11 20.40 -6.62
CA ALA A 647 4.69 20.32 -7.96
C ALA A 647 6.08 20.98 -8.06
N VAL A 648 6.45 21.87 -7.13
CA VAL A 648 7.75 22.54 -7.09
C VAL A 648 8.85 21.60 -6.62
N GLU A 649 8.56 20.78 -5.60
CA GLU A 649 9.49 19.81 -5.04
C GLU A 649 9.62 18.55 -5.91
N SER A 650 8.62 18.28 -6.77
CA SER A 650 8.64 17.10 -7.63
C SER A 650 9.56 17.31 -8.83
N PRO A 651 10.65 16.54 -8.99
CA PRO A 651 11.51 16.65 -10.16
C PRO A 651 10.84 16.07 -11.40
N SER A 652 11.47 16.29 -12.57
CA SER A 652 11.08 15.57 -13.78
C SER A 652 11.51 14.11 -13.67
N TRP A 653 10.55 13.20 -13.75
CA TRP A 653 10.78 11.76 -13.67
C TRP A 653 11.22 11.20 -15.03
N GLU A 654 12.34 10.47 -15.04
CA GLU A 654 12.82 9.71 -16.18
C GLU A 654 12.44 8.24 -15.97
N THR A 655 11.45 7.74 -16.71
CA THR A 655 10.88 6.42 -16.46
C THR A 655 11.06 5.47 -17.63
N GLY A 656 11.21 4.19 -17.33
CA GLY A 656 11.27 3.11 -18.30
C GLY A 656 10.78 1.80 -17.68
N HIS A 657 10.78 0.72 -18.47
CA HIS A 657 10.35 -0.56 -17.95
C HIS A 657 11.09 -1.73 -18.61
N THR A 658 11.18 -2.83 -17.88
CA THR A 658 11.47 -4.18 -18.35
C THR A 658 10.21 -5.03 -18.24
N VAL A 659 10.20 -6.24 -18.83
CA VAL A 659 9.03 -7.11 -18.87
C VAL A 659 9.42 -8.52 -18.51
N THR A 660 9.04 -8.97 -17.30
CA THR A 660 9.12 -10.38 -16.89
C THR A 660 7.72 -10.84 -16.46
N PRO A 661 6.98 -11.53 -17.36
CA PRO A 661 5.60 -11.93 -17.07
C PRO A 661 5.49 -12.83 -15.85
N SER A 662 4.47 -12.60 -15.02
CA SER A 662 4.16 -13.50 -13.91
C SER A 662 3.53 -14.80 -14.44
N PRO A 663 4.04 -15.99 -14.06
CA PRO A 663 3.41 -17.25 -14.39
C PRO A 663 2.10 -17.49 -13.60
N HIS A 664 1.86 -16.71 -12.56
CA HIS A 664 0.67 -16.82 -11.70
C HIS A 664 -0.50 -15.97 -12.17
N HIS A 665 -0.34 -15.20 -13.25
CA HIS A 665 -1.40 -14.36 -13.79
C HIS A 665 -1.76 -14.80 -15.23
N PRO A 666 -3.07 -14.90 -15.58
CA PRO A 666 -3.50 -15.47 -16.88
C PRO A 666 -3.03 -14.70 -18.11
N ILE A 667 -2.60 -13.46 -17.98
CA ILE A 667 -2.00 -12.63 -19.03
C ILE A 667 -0.60 -12.08 -18.63
N GLY A 668 0.03 -12.64 -17.60
CA GLY A 668 1.39 -12.28 -17.19
C GLY A 668 1.56 -10.89 -16.59
N ALA A 669 0.49 -10.23 -16.16
CA ALA A 669 0.57 -8.92 -15.51
C ALA A 669 0.95 -9.04 -14.03
N LYS A 670 1.55 -7.97 -13.48
CA LYS A 670 1.81 -7.77 -12.05
C LYS A 670 1.21 -6.44 -11.61
N GLY A 671 1.07 -6.24 -10.30
CA GLY A 671 0.65 -4.93 -9.78
C GLY A 671 1.77 -3.89 -9.90
N ILE A 672 1.43 -2.60 -10.12
CA ILE A 672 2.39 -1.50 -10.21
C ILE A 672 2.00 -0.30 -9.33
N GLY A 673 0.84 -0.39 -8.66
CA GLY A 673 0.27 0.75 -7.94
C GLY A 673 1.15 1.31 -6.82
N GLU A 674 1.99 0.51 -6.20
CA GLU A 674 2.75 0.87 -4.99
C GLU A 674 4.27 0.84 -5.19
N SER A 675 4.79 0.11 -6.19
CA SER A 675 6.23 -0.09 -6.46
C SER A 675 7.08 1.19 -6.37
N PRO A 676 6.69 2.33 -6.94
CA PRO A 676 7.56 3.50 -6.92
C PRO A 676 7.77 4.11 -5.54
N THR A 677 6.80 3.98 -4.62
CA THR A 677 6.98 4.41 -3.21
C THR A 677 7.91 3.49 -2.43
N VAL A 678 8.15 2.29 -2.94
CA VAL A 678 9.06 1.32 -2.32
C VAL A 678 10.51 1.67 -2.61
N GLY A 679 10.85 1.94 -3.87
CA GLY A 679 12.22 2.16 -4.31
C GLY A 679 12.75 3.58 -4.14
N ALA A 680 11.88 4.60 -4.10
CA ALA A 680 12.32 5.99 -4.10
C ALA A 680 13.01 6.45 -2.78
N PRO A 681 12.50 6.14 -1.58
CA PRO A 681 13.14 6.60 -0.34
C PRO A 681 14.61 6.14 -0.20
N PRO A 682 14.94 4.85 -0.38
CA PRO A 682 16.33 4.43 -0.28
C PRO A 682 17.23 4.97 -1.40
N ALA A 683 16.73 5.16 -2.62
CA ALA A 683 17.50 5.76 -3.70
C ALA A 683 17.95 7.19 -3.33
N ILE A 684 17.06 7.99 -2.74
CA ILE A 684 17.36 9.35 -2.31
C ILE A 684 18.30 9.33 -1.10
N ALA A 685 18.01 8.52 -0.08
CA ALA A 685 18.85 8.43 1.11
C ALA A 685 20.27 7.98 0.76
N ASN A 686 20.42 6.99 -0.12
CA ASN A 686 21.72 6.54 -0.64
C ASN A 686 22.43 7.64 -1.40
N ALA A 687 21.73 8.45 -2.22
CA ALA A 687 22.33 9.57 -2.93
C ALA A 687 22.85 10.65 -1.97
N ILE A 688 22.07 11.04 -0.98
CA ILE A 688 22.46 12.05 0.00
C ILE A 688 23.67 11.56 0.81
N VAL A 689 23.64 10.33 1.31
CA VAL A 689 24.76 9.75 2.05
C VAL A 689 26.00 9.60 1.17
N ASP A 690 25.86 9.24 -0.12
CA ASP A 690 26.98 9.17 -1.07
C ASP A 690 27.63 10.57 -1.28
N ALA A 691 26.85 11.65 -1.27
CA ALA A 691 27.41 13.02 -1.29
C ALA A 691 28.21 13.33 -0.04
N LEU A 692 27.78 12.82 1.13
CA LEU A 692 28.33 13.15 2.45
C LEU A 692 29.41 12.18 2.95
N LYS A 693 29.58 11.05 2.29
CA LYS A 693 30.56 10.02 2.72
C LYS A 693 32.01 10.50 2.83
N PRO A 694 32.50 11.49 2.04
CA PRO A 694 33.84 12.03 2.23
C PRO A 694 34.08 12.65 3.61
N TYR A 695 33.00 13.03 4.30
CA TYR A 695 33.03 13.59 5.66
C TYR A 695 32.78 12.54 6.74
N GLY A 696 32.77 11.26 6.39
CA GLY A 696 32.58 10.14 7.33
C GLY A 696 31.13 9.96 7.80
N ILE A 697 30.14 10.48 7.04
CA ILE A 697 28.72 10.23 7.28
C ILE A 697 28.33 8.96 6.51
N THR A 698 27.84 7.94 7.22
CA THR A 698 27.47 6.64 6.66
C THR A 698 25.97 6.39 6.68
N HIS A 699 25.22 7.13 7.50
CA HIS A 699 23.78 7.03 7.62
C HIS A 699 23.17 8.35 8.11
N LEU A 700 21.95 8.64 7.68
CA LEU A 700 21.05 9.65 8.22
C LEU A 700 19.62 9.09 8.18
N ASP A 701 18.88 9.27 9.27
CA ASP A 701 17.47 8.89 9.31
C ASP A 701 16.62 9.82 8.43
N ILE A 702 15.68 9.24 7.72
CA ILE A 702 14.68 9.99 6.95
C ILE A 702 13.65 10.66 7.89
N PRO A 703 13.03 11.79 7.50
CA PRO A 703 13.36 12.60 6.34
C PRO A 703 14.74 13.26 6.50
N ILE A 704 15.56 13.25 5.45
CA ILE A 704 16.87 13.90 5.50
C ILE A 704 16.66 15.36 5.12
N THR A 705 16.70 16.23 6.12
CA THR A 705 16.51 17.67 5.98
C THR A 705 17.85 18.42 5.97
N PRO A 706 17.90 19.66 5.45
CA PRO A 706 19.08 20.51 5.57
C PRO A 706 19.63 20.63 7.00
N TYR A 707 18.74 20.71 7.98
CA TYR A 707 19.13 20.76 9.39
C TYR A 707 19.81 19.46 9.87
N LYS A 708 19.33 18.29 9.47
CA LYS A 708 19.95 17.00 9.81
C LYS A 708 21.35 16.90 9.19
N ILE A 709 21.54 17.37 7.95
CA ILE A 709 22.86 17.44 7.28
C ILE A 709 23.80 18.38 8.05
N PHE A 710 23.35 19.60 8.36
CA PHE A 710 24.10 20.57 9.15
C PHE A 710 24.57 19.97 10.48
N LYS A 711 23.64 19.35 11.22
CA LYS A 711 23.94 18.72 12.51
C LYS A 711 25.01 17.63 12.39
N ALA A 712 24.86 16.75 11.41
CA ALA A 712 25.80 15.65 11.18
C ALA A 712 27.21 16.15 10.80
N LEU A 713 27.31 17.15 9.93
CA LEU A 713 28.58 17.76 9.54
C LEU A 713 29.25 18.51 10.72
N LYS A 714 28.44 19.18 11.55
CA LYS A 714 28.93 19.84 12.78
C LYS A 714 29.49 18.83 13.78
N GLU A 715 28.78 17.72 14.01
CA GLU A 715 29.21 16.63 14.89
C GLU A 715 30.54 15.98 14.42
N LYS A 716 30.76 15.94 13.10
CA LYS A 716 32.02 15.47 12.50
C LYS A 716 33.13 16.51 12.54
N GLY A 717 32.86 17.74 13.00
CA GLY A 717 33.85 18.83 13.06
C GLY A 717 34.23 19.42 11.69
N VAL A 718 33.38 19.20 10.68
CA VAL A 718 33.59 19.72 9.31
C VAL A 718 33.27 21.19 9.20
N LEU A 719 32.31 21.67 10.00
CA LEU A 719 31.92 23.09 10.02
C LEU A 719 32.70 23.85 11.12
N ASP A 720 33.27 24.98 10.77
CA ASP A 720 33.97 25.85 11.72
C ASP A 720 33.04 26.27 12.85
N LYS A 721 33.54 26.19 14.10
CA LYS A 721 32.77 26.56 15.31
C LYS A 721 32.32 28.03 15.31
N ASN A 722 32.98 28.89 14.56
CA ASN A 722 32.73 30.34 14.53
C ASN A 722 31.51 30.76 13.67
N ILE A 723 30.95 29.86 12.83
CA ILE A 723 29.77 30.21 12.02
C ILE A 723 28.47 30.04 12.82
N VAL A 724 28.51 29.37 13.97
CA VAL A 724 27.34 29.00 14.77
C VAL A 724 27.04 30.01 15.89
N GLU A 725 27.96 30.91 16.22
CA GLU A 725 27.80 31.90 17.30
C GLU A 725 27.50 33.33 16.79
N SER A 726 27.39 33.54 15.48
CA SER A 726 26.99 34.79 14.86
C SER A 726 25.54 34.75 14.36
#